data_274cf4d37271fdedc036c80bacde6325
#
_entry.id   274cf4d37271fdedc036c80bacde6325
#
_cell.length_a   1.000
_cell.length_b   1.000
_cell.length_c   1.000
_cell.angle_alpha   90.00
_cell.angle_beta   90.00
_cell.angle_gamma   90.00
#
_symmetry.space_group_name_H-M   'P 1'
#
loop_
_entity.id
_entity.type
_entity.pdbx_description
1 polymer ?
#
loop_
_entity_poly.entity_id
_entity_poly.type
_entity_poly.pdbx_seq_one_letter_code
_entity_poly.pdbx_strand_id
1 'polypeptide(L)'
;MNTSTPFRVLVCGTNFGRFYAEAVHRRPGYAPAGILSRGSAASRACAERLGVPHYTDVADLPAGIDAACVAVSSAVSGGQGTELARALMDRGIHVLQEHPVHLTELTDNLTHARRRGVQYRLNTHYPHVAPVRDFVEAARRLVAQQRPLFVDAATPVHLMHPLVDILGRAMGTLRPWRFADPAPLPADIGPQPVRSLHGMLAGVPLTLRVHHQLDPSDRDNHALHWHRISIGTEGGVLTLADTHGPVLWSPRLHVGRDTDRRFVLDGPGTGHLGLGTTAVVGTTGTFRTVFTDLWPEAVGHALDGLRAAVEQGGDALRAGQYDLAVCRIWTDLAARLGPPDIVRPATPRPLAVSDVFPAPQQTRADAHRTAADGADTARADVHRTAAEGADTARADVHRTAADGADTHRTRVPSSASPYTPSAEFFDLVAAEHTATASAPAVAALLADADLSGGPVVDIGAGTGLVTEAVARARPDAEILACEPAVGMRAVLTSRVFSDPDLRSRVTVTADAAPGLELPDRVSAVLLCGVLGHLDADGRARLWRRLNRRLAPGGLVVVELMQFEEPLTLPETRLATATAGRHRYEWSFGGAPDETEDGVMRLHSTWRVYRDDATEAEREVHDSYRWAPFGLKDVVAESGMTARALPTRPGAPPLAVLTRAPDAPNTPAPVSTSTHG
;
A
#
# COMPACT_ATOMS: atom_id res chain seq x y z
N MET A 1 -31.11 18.29 -8.26
CA MET A 1 -29.66 18.49 -7.96
C MET A 1 -29.40 19.98 -8.04
N ASN A 2 -29.18 20.64 -6.92
CA ASN A 2 -28.81 22.08 -6.90
C ASN A 2 -27.42 22.20 -7.50
N THR A 3 -27.30 22.70 -8.71
CA THR A 3 -26.03 23.05 -9.35
C THR A 3 -25.52 24.36 -8.74
N SER A 4 -24.94 24.27 -7.52
CA SER A 4 -24.19 25.42 -7.01
C SER A 4 -23.01 25.66 -7.96
N THR A 5 -22.76 26.89 -8.33
CA THR A 5 -21.61 27.32 -9.15
C THR A 5 -20.33 26.80 -8.51
N PRO A 6 -19.44 26.14 -9.25
CA PRO A 6 -18.21 25.60 -8.67
C PRO A 6 -17.31 26.72 -8.13
N PHE A 7 -16.68 26.48 -7.01
CA PHE A 7 -15.74 27.41 -6.37
C PHE A 7 -14.46 27.50 -7.20
N ARG A 8 -14.19 28.69 -7.74
CA ARG A 8 -13.10 28.92 -8.72
C ARG A 8 -11.79 29.23 -8.02
N VAL A 9 -10.79 28.38 -8.22
CA VAL A 9 -9.50 28.46 -7.52
C VAL A 9 -8.33 28.69 -8.48
N LEU A 10 -7.56 29.74 -8.23
CA LEU A 10 -6.29 30.01 -8.88
C LEU A 10 -5.16 29.27 -8.12
N VAL A 11 -4.19 28.71 -8.86
CA VAL A 11 -3.00 28.11 -8.23
C VAL A 11 -1.76 28.92 -8.59
N CYS A 12 -1.04 29.38 -7.58
CA CYS A 12 0.15 30.19 -7.71
C CYS A 12 1.40 29.35 -7.42
N GLY A 13 2.27 29.22 -8.45
CA GLY A 13 3.45 28.34 -8.41
C GLY A 13 3.12 26.91 -8.86
N THR A 14 4.14 26.20 -9.36
CA THR A 14 3.96 24.84 -9.95
C THR A 14 4.98 23.81 -9.46
N ASN A 15 5.88 24.15 -8.56
CA ASN A 15 6.74 23.16 -7.93
C ASN A 15 5.91 22.31 -6.94
N PHE A 16 5.71 22.77 -5.73
CA PHE A 16 4.77 22.14 -4.79
C PHE A 16 3.30 22.40 -5.21
N GLY A 17 3.03 23.53 -5.85
CA GLY A 17 1.71 23.91 -6.37
C GLY A 17 1.08 22.93 -7.35
N ARG A 18 1.84 21.99 -7.92
CA ARG A 18 1.26 20.89 -8.73
C ARG A 18 0.28 20.03 -7.94
N PHE A 19 0.51 19.81 -6.62
CA PHE A 19 -0.42 19.05 -5.76
C PHE A 19 -1.69 19.84 -5.51
N TYR A 20 -1.59 21.18 -5.41
CA TYR A 20 -2.74 22.07 -5.34
C TYR A 20 -3.57 22.07 -6.62
N ALA A 21 -2.91 22.14 -7.77
CA ALA A 21 -3.56 22.09 -9.05
C ALA A 21 -4.32 20.77 -9.28
N GLU A 22 -3.70 19.66 -8.90
CA GLU A 22 -4.32 18.34 -8.95
C GLU A 22 -5.50 18.21 -7.99
N ALA A 23 -5.38 18.73 -6.77
CA ALA A 23 -6.45 18.76 -5.80
C ALA A 23 -7.68 19.50 -6.29
N VAL A 24 -7.48 20.71 -6.85
CA VAL A 24 -8.57 21.53 -7.40
C VAL A 24 -9.22 20.84 -8.61
N HIS A 25 -8.40 20.25 -9.49
CA HIS A 25 -8.90 19.56 -10.69
C HIS A 25 -9.77 18.35 -10.39
N ARG A 26 -9.38 17.55 -9.38
CA ARG A 26 -10.08 16.29 -9.06
C ARG A 26 -11.27 16.47 -8.11
N ARG A 27 -11.30 17.55 -7.31
CA ARG A 27 -12.27 17.67 -6.22
C ARG A 27 -13.61 18.20 -6.72
N PRO A 28 -14.72 17.46 -6.50
CA PRO A 28 -16.06 17.94 -6.88
C PRO A 28 -16.41 19.26 -6.22
N GLY A 29 -17.05 20.15 -6.97
CA GLY A 29 -17.47 21.47 -6.49
C GLY A 29 -16.38 22.54 -6.55
N TYR A 30 -15.20 22.23 -7.08
CA TYR A 30 -14.13 23.17 -7.38
C TYR A 30 -13.88 23.23 -8.89
N ALA A 31 -13.40 24.38 -9.36
CA ALA A 31 -12.97 24.57 -10.74
C ALA A 31 -11.64 25.32 -10.78
N PRO A 32 -10.64 24.84 -11.50
CA PRO A 32 -9.38 25.54 -11.65
C PRO A 32 -9.60 26.82 -12.50
N ALA A 33 -9.25 27.97 -11.95
CA ALA A 33 -9.35 29.27 -12.63
C ALA A 33 -8.13 29.62 -13.49
N GLY A 34 -7.00 28.96 -13.22
CA GLY A 34 -5.76 29.17 -13.93
C GLY A 34 -4.52 28.88 -13.08
N ILE A 35 -3.36 28.98 -13.71
CA ILE A 35 -2.05 28.90 -13.06
C ILE A 35 -1.38 30.27 -13.15
N LEU A 36 -0.95 30.79 -12.00
CA LEU A 36 -0.14 32.03 -11.94
C LEU A 36 1.31 31.67 -11.61
N SER A 37 2.25 32.05 -12.46
CA SER A 37 3.66 31.80 -12.22
C SER A 37 4.54 32.72 -13.05
N ARG A 38 5.86 32.68 -12.84
CA ARG A 38 6.84 33.46 -13.60
C ARG A 38 7.03 33.03 -15.07
N GLY A 39 6.22 32.09 -15.59
CA GLY A 39 6.25 31.74 -17.01
C GLY A 39 7.32 30.71 -17.40
N SER A 40 7.74 29.80 -16.51
CA SER A 40 8.63 28.69 -16.87
C SER A 40 7.94 27.72 -17.85
N ALA A 41 8.72 26.97 -18.64
CA ALA A 41 8.19 25.95 -19.54
C ALA A 41 7.36 24.92 -18.77
N ALA A 42 7.82 24.51 -17.58
CA ALA A 42 7.11 23.56 -16.71
C ALA A 42 5.76 24.11 -16.22
N SER A 43 5.65 25.39 -15.90
CA SER A 43 4.38 25.98 -15.47
C SER A 43 3.37 26.14 -16.62
N ARG A 44 3.85 26.48 -17.83
CA ARG A 44 2.99 26.49 -19.02
C ARG A 44 2.49 25.10 -19.37
N ALA A 45 3.36 24.09 -19.37
CA ALA A 45 2.96 22.70 -19.58
C ALA A 45 1.96 22.20 -18.52
N CYS A 46 2.09 22.65 -17.26
CA CYS A 46 1.12 22.34 -16.22
C CYS A 46 -0.27 22.93 -16.52
N ALA A 47 -0.33 24.20 -16.93
CA ALA A 47 -1.59 24.86 -17.31
C ALA A 47 -2.23 24.21 -18.54
N GLU A 48 -1.43 23.89 -19.56
CA GLU A 48 -1.87 23.22 -20.77
C GLU A 48 -2.47 21.83 -20.47
N ARG A 49 -1.76 21.01 -19.66
CA ARG A 49 -2.24 19.69 -19.24
C ARG A 49 -3.60 19.74 -18.50
N LEU A 50 -3.82 20.81 -17.74
CA LEU A 50 -5.09 21.00 -16.99
C LEU A 50 -6.15 21.73 -17.83
N GLY A 51 -5.83 22.18 -19.05
CA GLY A 51 -6.74 22.91 -19.89
C GLY A 51 -7.15 24.29 -19.35
N VAL A 52 -6.25 24.96 -18.58
CA VAL A 52 -6.54 26.23 -17.91
C VAL A 52 -5.61 27.35 -18.39
N PRO A 53 -6.03 28.64 -18.27
CA PRO A 53 -5.18 29.77 -18.58
C PRO A 53 -3.91 29.83 -17.73
N HIS A 54 -2.84 30.32 -18.31
CA HIS A 54 -1.59 30.63 -17.63
C HIS A 54 -1.40 32.15 -17.55
N TYR A 55 -1.20 32.65 -16.34
CA TYR A 55 -0.98 34.07 -16.06
C TYR A 55 0.43 34.30 -15.52
N THR A 56 1.00 35.47 -15.82
CA THR A 56 2.32 35.88 -15.29
C THR A 56 2.24 37.09 -14.37
N ASP A 57 1.13 37.82 -14.40
CA ASP A 57 0.87 38.97 -13.55
C ASP A 57 -0.51 38.85 -12.86
N VAL A 58 -0.60 39.36 -11.65
CA VAL A 58 -1.87 39.46 -10.90
C VAL A 58 -2.84 40.44 -11.60
N ALA A 59 -2.33 41.46 -12.29
CA ALA A 59 -3.13 42.43 -13.01
C ALA A 59 -3.97 41.79 -14.15
N ASP A 60 -3.47 40.74 -14.78
CA ASP A 60 -4.10 40.04 -15.91
C ASP A 60 -5.18 39.05 -15.49
N LEU A 61 -5.38 38.83 -14.20
CA LEU A 61 -6.38 37.86 -13.68
C LEU A 61 -7.80 38.34 -13.98
N PRO A 62 -8.70 37.44 -14.46
CA PRO A 62 -10.12 37.78 -14.67
C PRO A 62 -10.85 38.02 -13.36
N ALA A 63 -12.00 38.65 -13.45
CA ALA A 63 -12.95 38.70 -12.33
C ALA A 63 -13.56 37.29 -12.06
N GLY A 64 -14.10 37.11 -10.86
CA GLY A 64 -14.83 35.89 -10.47
C GLY A 64 -13.91 34.72 -10.10
N ILE A 65 -12.70 34.97 -9.64
CA ILE A 65 -11.86 34.00 -8.92
C ILE A 65 -12.26 34.09 -7.44
N ASP A 66 -12.67 32.98 -6.84
CA ASP A 66 -13.12 32.93 -5.45
C ASP A 66 -11.93 32.84 -4.49
N ALA A 67 -10.97 31.97 -4.80
CA ALA A 67 -9.79 31.77 -3.95
C ALA A 67 -8.51 31.53 -4.76
N ALA A 68 -7.37 31.72 -4.10
CA ALA A 68 -6.05 31.41 -4.63
C ALA A 68 -5.25 30.56 -3.63
N CYS A 69 -4.63 29.50 -4.15
CA CYS A 69 -3.63 28.70 -3.44
C CYS A 69 -2.24 29.28 -3.74
N VAL A 70 -1.60 29.86 -2.73
CA VAL A 70 -0.26 30.44 -2.88
C VAL A 70 0.77 29.42 -2.41
N ALA A 71 1.23 28.58 -3.36
CA ALA A 71 2.31 27.59 -3.14
C ALA A 71 3.67 28.15 -3.62
N VAL A 72 3.92 29.41 -3.31
CA VAL A 72 5.16 30.16 -3.56
C VAL A 72 5.84 30.43 -2.25
N SER A 73 7.14 30.18 -2.17
CA SER A 73 7.93 30.39 -0.95
C SER A 73 7.76 31.81 -0.40
N SER A 74 7.58 31.92 0.92
CA SER A 74 7.60 33.19 1.66
C SER A 74 9.03 33.68 1.92
N ALA A 75 9.19 34.82 2.57
CA ALA A 75 10.50 35.38 2.95
C ALA A 75 11.35 34.42 3.80
N VAL A 76 10.76 33.56 4.63
CA VAL A 76 11.45 32.50 5.38
C VAL A 76 12.32 31.62 4.48
N SER A 77 11.90 31.41 3.23
CA SER A 77 12.59 30.61 2.22
C SER A 77 13.09 31.43 1.03
N GLY A 78 13.18 32.76 1.20
CA GLY A 78 13.72 33.69 0.20
C GLY A 78 12.80 33.96 -0.99
N GLY A 79 11.47 33.81 -0.83
CA GLY A 79 10.48 34.04 -1.87
C GLY A 79 9.54 35.20 -1.56
N GLN A 80 8.66 35.52 -2.51
CA GLN A 80 7.70 36.63 -2.48
C GLN A 80 6.25 36.15 -2.29
N GLY A 81 6.05 34.95 -1.72
CA GLY A 81 4.71 34.37 -1.56
C GLY A 81 3.77 35.21 -0.72
N THR A 82 4.32 35.94 0.26
CA THR A 82 3.55 36.80 1.16
C THR A 82 3.06 38.07 0.46
N GLU A 83 3.89 38.71 -0.37
CA GLU A 83 3.50 39.85 -1.19
C GLU A 83 2.45 39.47 -2.23
N LEU A 84 2.62 38.30 -2.85
CA LEU A 84 1.66 37.75 -3.78
C LEU A 84 0.31 37.50 -3.10
N ALA A 85 0.30 36.91 -1.90
CA ALA A 85 -0.93 36.72 -1.13
C ALA A 85 -1.66 38.05 -0.87
N ARG A 86 -0.93 39.12 -0.51
CA ARG A 86 -1.52 40.47 -0.31
C ARG A 86 -2.10 41.03 -1.59
N ALA A 87 -1.38 40.96 -2.72
CA ALA A 87 -1.87 41.43 -4.01
C ALA A 87 -3.17 40.72 -4.45
N LEU A 88 -3.29 39.42 -4.16
CA LEU A 88 -4.52 38.66 -4.42
C LEU A 88 -5.67 39.09 -3.49
N MET A 89 -5.40 39.27 -2.20
CA MET A 89 -6.38 39.79 -1.25
C MET A 89 -6.87 41.20 -1.60
N ASP A 90 -6.00 42.05 -2.17
CA ASP A 90 -6.37 43.38 -2.68
C ASP A 90 -7.41 43.33 -3.79
N ARG A 91 -7.46 42.22 -4.53
CA ARG A 91 -8.49 41.96 -5.56
C ARG A 91 -9.75 41.28 -5.02
N GLY A 92 -9.87 41.10 -3.70
CA GLY A 92 -11.00 40.43 -3.07
C GLY A 92 -10.96 38.90 -3.17
N ILE A 93 -9.80 38.30 -3.48
CA ILE A 93 -9.60 36.86 -3.62
C ILE A 93 -9.21 36.28 -2.26
N HIS A 94 -9.92 35.23 -1.79
CA HIS A 94 -9.57 34.50 -0.57
C HIS A 94 -8.27 33.73 -0.79
N VAL A 95 -7.45 33.54 0.27
CA VAL A 95 -6.11 32.96 0.14
C VAL A 95 -5.91 31.76 1.05
N LEU A 96 -5.40 30.67 0.47
CA LEU A 96 -4.76 29.54 1.14
C LEU A 96 -3.26 29.58 0.83
N GLN A 97 -2.44 29.99 1.80
CA GLN A 97 -0.99 30.09 1.61
C GLN A 97 -0.25 28.90 2.20
N GLU A 98 0.71 28.35 1.46
CA GLU A 98 1.59 27.28 1.92
C GLU A 98 2.59 27.78 2.95
N HIS A 99 2.81 26.98 3.99
CA HIS A 99 3.82 27.22 5.03
C HIS A 99 5.27 27.06 4.49
N PRO A 100 6.29 27.53 5.20
CA PRO A 100 6.26 28.36 6.39
C PRO A 100 6.09 29.85 6.06
N VAL A 101 5.43 30.56 6.98
CA VAL A 101 5.30 32.03 6.95
C VAL A 101 5.79 32.57 8.28
N HIS A 102 6.59 33.63 8.26
CA HIS A 102 7.12 34.25 9.48
C HIS A 102 5.99 34.88 10.32
N LEU A 103 6.14 34.87 11.64
CA LEU A 103 5.12 35.39 12.57
C LEU A 103 4.65 36.81 12.23
N THR A 104 5.57 37.71 11.88
CA THR A 104 5.24 39.09 11.47
C THR A 104 4.42 39.12 10.21
N GLU A 105 4.86 38.39 9.15
CA GLU A 105 4.14 38.30 7.88
C GLU A 105 2.74 37.70 8.05
N LEU A 106 2.61 36.64 8.88
CA LEU A 106 1.33 36.01 9.18
C LEU A 106 0.38 36.98 9.88
N THR A 107 0.88 37.74 10.90
CA THR A 107 0.11 38.75 11.59
C THR A 107 -0.39 39.83 10.64
N ASP A 108 0.50 40.32 9.77
CA ASP A 108 0.18 41.33 8.77
C ASP A 108 -0.83 40.84 7.76
N ASN A 109 -0.68 39.59 7.25
CA ASN A 109 -1.61 39.01 6.28
C ASN A 109 -3.01 38.80 6.86
N LEU A 110 -3.11 38.30 8.11
CA LEU A 110 -4.38 38.17 8.82
C LEU A 110 -5.06 39.52 9.05
N THR A 111 -4.28 40.54 9.39
CA THR A 111 -4.77 41.92 9.56
C THR A 111 -5.24 42.50 8.22
N HIS A 112 -4.49 42.24 7.16
CA HIS A 112 -4.81 42.67 5.79
C HIS A 112 -6.11 41.98 5.27
N ALA A 113 -6.20 40.67 5.44
CA ALA A 113 -7.40 39.91 5.08
C ALA A 113 -8.66 40.43 5.76
N ARG A 114 -8.58 40.76 7.08
CA ARG A 114 -9.67 41.36 7.82
C ARG A 114 -10.09 42.71 7.22
N ARG A 115 -9.12 43.57 6.87
CA ARG A 115 -9.40 44.89 6.27
C ARG A 115 -10.05 44.77 4.89
N ARG A 116 -9.71 43.75 4.14
CA ARG A 116 -10.26 43.48 2.79
C ARG A 116 -11.56 42.68 2.80
N GLY A 117 -11.98 42.18 3.96
CA GLY A 117 -13.17 41.32 4.07
C GLY A 117 -13.02 39.94 3.42
N VAL A 118 -11.79 39.45 3.29
CA VAL A 118 -11.48 38.14 2.71
C VAL A 118 -10.97 37.17 3.78
N GLN A 119 -11.03 35.87 3.46
CA GLN A 119 -10.43 34.83 4.28
C GLN A 119 -8.97 34.61 3.89
N TYR A 120 -8.12 34.44 4.86
CA TYR A 120 -6.74 33.99 4.71
C TYR A 120 -6.49 32.83 5.67
N ARG A 121 -5.92 31.74 5.16
CA ARG A 121 -5.55 30.54 5.92
C ARG A 121 -4.13 30.15 5.58
N LEU A 122 -3.38 29.77 6.60
CA LEU A 122 -2.09 29.12 6.43
C LEU A 122 -2.30 27.61 6.30
N ASN A 123 -1.78 27.00 5.23
CA ASN A 123 -1.80 25.55 5.05
C ASN A 123 -0.49 24.95 5.53
N THR A 124 -0.54 24.16 6.57
CA THR A 124 0.61 23.37 7.05
C THR A 124 0.68 21.99 6.40
N HIS A 125 -0.24 21.70 5.49
CA HIS A 125 -0.36 20.48 4.67
C HIS A 125 -0.52 19.18 5.48
N TYR A 126 0.47 18.81 6.28
CA TYR A 126 0.60 17.49 6.92
C TYR A 126 -0.54 17.10 7.89
N PRO A 127 -1.16 18.01 8.66
CA PRO A 127 -2.33 17.65 9.47
C PRO A 127 -3.54 17.15 8.67
N HIS A 128 -3.54 17.39 7.37
CA HIS A 128 -4.60 16.99 6.46
C HIS A 128 -4.33 15.66 5.74
N VAL A 129 -3.11 15.11 5.85
CA VAL A 129 -2.75 13.78 5.30
C VAL A 129 -3.51 12.69 6.06
N ALA A 130 -4.10 11.72 5.36
CA ALA A 130 -5.04 10.77 5.94
C ALA A 130 -4.54 10.07 7.22
N PRO A 131 -3.35 9.44 7.30
CA PRO A 131 -2.88 8.83 8.55
C PRO A 131 -2.71 9.82 9.70
N VAL A 132 -2.33 11.07 9.40
CA VAL A 132 -2.21 12.11 10.44
C VAL A 132 -3.58 12.54 10.94
N ARG A 133 -4.59 12.62 10.08
CA ARG A 133 -5.99 12.88 10.47
C ARG A 133 -6.51 11.78 11.38
N ASP A 134 -6.27 10.51 11.01
CA ASP A 134 -6.66 9.36 11.83
C ASP A 134 -5.98 9.40 13.21
N PHE A 135 -4.69 9.73 13.26
CA PHE A 135 -3.95 9.92 14.50
C PHE A 135 -4.54 11.07 15.35
N VAL A 136 -4.82 12.23 14.75
CA VAL A 136 -5.39 13.38 15.44
C VAL A 136 -6.77 13.06 16.01
N GLU A 137 -7.61 12.34 15.25
CA GLU A 137 -8.93 11.93 15.72
C GLU A 137 -8.83 10.92 16.87
N ALA A 138 -7.98 9.92 16.74
CA ALA A 138 -7.73 8.93 17.80
C ALA A 138 -7.16 9.61 19.07
N ALA A 139 -6.21 10.53 18.90
CA ALA A 139 -5.63 11.29 20.01
C ALA A 139 -6.67 12.13 20.75
N ARG A 140 -7.57 12.81 20.03
CA ARG A 140 -8.67 13.57 20.65
C ARG A 140 -9.60 12.68 21.47
N ARG A 141 -9.94 11.51 20.94
CA ARG A 141 -10.75 10.53 21.68
C ARG A 141 -10.02 10.00 22.92
N LEU A 142 -8.72 9.75 22.81
CA LEU A 142 -7.88 9.29 23.92
C LEU A 142 -7.78 10.36 25.02
N VAL A 143 -7.44 11.60 24.65
CA VAL A 143 -7.29 12.73 25.58
C VAL A 143 -8.61 13.09 26.29
N ALA A 144 -9.74 12.90 25.63
CA ALA A 144 -11.07 13.08 26.24
C ALA A 144 -11.38 12.01 27.31
N GLN A 145 -10.77 10.83 27.24
CA GLN A 145 -10.99 9.73 28.18
C GLN A 145 -9.93 9.67 29.30
N GLN A 146 -8.68 9.96 28.95
CA GLN A 146 -7.55 9.84 29.88
C GLN A 146 -6.58 10.99 29.71
N ARG A 147 -6.04 11.47 30.83
CA ARG A 147 -5.02 12.52 30.82
C ARG A 147 -3.73 12.00 30.16
N PRO A 148 -3.17 12.71 29.18
CA PRO A 148 -1.85 12.41 28.65
C PRO A 148 -0.77 12.56 29.75
N LEU A 149 0.15 11.61 29.79
CA LEU A 149 1.26 11.56 30.74
C LEU A 149 2.55 12.10 30.11
N PHE A 150 2.75 11.82 28.83
CA PHE A 150 3.90 12.29 28.06
C PHE A 150 3.60 12.34 26.55
N VAL A 151 4.41 13.11 25.85
CA VAL A 151 4.49 13.13 24.38
C VAL A 151 5.95 12.95 23.97
N ASP A 152 6.23 11.98 23.10
CA ASP A 152 7.49 11.86 22.39
C ASP A 152 7.27 12.18 20.91
N ALA A 153 8.08 13.08 20.36
CA ALA A 153 7.95 13.48 18.96
C ALA A 153 9.32 13.54 18.27
N ALA A 154 9.31 13.28 16.97
CA ALA A 154 10.48 13.47 16.12
C ALA A 154 10.06 14.10 14.78
N THR A 155 10.91 14.98 14.23
CA THR A 155 10.66 15.68 12.96
C THR A 155 11.96 16.21 12.37
N PRO A 156 12.07 16.41 11.06
CA PRO A 156 13.14 17.22 10.50
C PRO A 156 12.88 18.71 10.76
N VAL A 157 13.93 19.50 10.80
CA VAL A 157 13.87 20.93 11.17
C VAL A 157 12.92 21.75 10.28
N HIS A 158 12.85 21.47 8.99
CA HIS A 158 11.97 22.18 8.05
C HIS A 158 10.48 21.79 8.17
N LEU A 159 10.16 20.66 8.85
CA LEU A 159 8.80 20.22 9.14
C LEU A 159 8.39 20.44 10.62
N MET A 160 9.16 21.20 11.38
CA MET A 160 8.86 21.46 12.78
C MET A 160 7.60 22.34 12.96
N HIS A 161 7.33 23.25 12.02
CA HIS A 161 6.11 24.05 12.03
C HIS A 161 4.84 23.18 11.91
N PRO A 162 4.70 22.28 10.91
CA PRO A 162 3.60 21.32 10.86
C PRO A 162 3.51 20.39 12.06
N LEU A 163 4.63 19.96 12.65
CA LEU A 163 4.60 19.13 13.86
C LEU A 163 3.84 19.83 15.00
N VAL A 164 4.10 21.13 15.23
CA VAL A 164 3.40 21.92 16.26
C VAL A 164 1.89 21.97 15.97
N ASP A 165 1.50 22.11 14.71
CA ASP A 165 0.08 22.09 14.30
C ASP A 165 -0.55 20.71 14.55
N ILE A 166 0.12 19.62 14.20
CA ILE A 166 -0.37 18.25 14.46
C ILE A 166 -0.59 18.05 15.97
N LEU A 167 0.40 18.42 16.78
CA LEU A 167 0.31 18.28 18.24
C LEU A 167 -0.81 19.13 18.84
N GLY A 168 -0.97 20.36 18.39
CA GLY A 168 -2.05 21.24 18.85
C GLY A 168 -3.44 20.69 18.51
N ARG A 169 -3.60 20.12 17.31
CA ARG A 169 -4.85 19.48 16.88
C ARG A 169 -5.11 18.21 17.68
N ALA A 170 -4.09 17.40 17.92
CA ALA A 170 -4.19 16.14 18.67
C ALA A 170 -4.55 16.38 20.14
N MET A 171 -3.91 17.36 20.76
CA MET A 171 -4.11 17.70 22.18
C MET A 171 -5.32 18.62 22.44
N GLY A 172 -5.92 19.20 21.39
CA GLY A 172 -7.02 20.16 21.48
C GLY A 172 -6.61 21.55 21.97
N THR A 173 -5.35 21.74 22.38
CA THR A 173 -4.79 23.01 22.83
C THR A 173 -3.27 23.00 22.63
N LEU A 174 -2.68 24.19 22.56
CA LEU A 174 -1.24 24.40 22.54
C LEU A 174 -0.71 24.93 23.87
N ARG A 175 -1.58 25.45 24.73
CA ARG A 175 -1.20 26.16 25.97
C ARG A 175 -1.46 25.31 27.22
N PRO A 176 -0.62 25.47 28.25
CA PRO A 176 0.64 26.23 28.31
C PRO A 176 1.78 25.46 27.60
N TRP A 177 2.81 26.19 27.15
CA TRP A 177 4.05 25.59 26.67
C TRP A 177 5.28 26.21 27.32
N ARG A 178 6.35 25.43 27.43
CA ARG A 178 7.67 25.84 27.88
C ARG A 178 8.71 24.84 27.42
N PHE A 179 9.82 25.29 26.86
CA PHE A 179 10.91 24.44 26.44
C PHE A 179 12.21 24.77 27.14
N ALA A 180 13.03 23.77 27.43
CA ALA A 180 14.40 23.96 27.85
C ALA A 180 15.31 24.09 26.61
N ASP A 181 16.48 24.67 26.79
CA ASP A 181 17.48 24.65 25.72
C ASP A 181 17.99 23.23 25.50
N PRO A 182 18.44 22.89 24.30
CA PRO A 182 19.02 21.58 24.03
C PRO A 182 20.19 21.29 24.95
N ALA A 183 20.23 20.08 25.53
CA ALA A 183 21.38 19.66 26.31
C ALA A 183 22.63 19.57 25.41
N PRO A 184 23.81 20.10 25.87
CA PRO A 184 25.03 19.94 25.12
C PRO A 184 25.40 18.45 25.02
N LEU A 185 25.82 18.02 23.83
CA LEU A 185 26.38 16.68 23.62
C LEU A 185 27.83 16.63 24.11
N PRO A 186 28.31 15.46 24.58
CA PRO A 186 29.73 15.27 24.87
C PRO A 186 30.60 15.59 23.64
N ALA A 187 31.71 16.28 23.84
CA ALA A 187 32.53 16.81 22.76
C ALA A 187 33.21 15.72 21.90
N ASP A 188 33.34 14.51 22.43
CA ASP A 188 33.96 13.34 21.81
C ASP A 188 33.01 12.55 20.87
N ILE A 189 31.70 12.86 20.89
CA ILE A 189 30.74 12.14 20.05
C ILE A 189 30.75 12.62 18.57
N GLY A 190 31.31 13.80 18.32
CA GLY A 190 31.31 14.42 16.99
C GLY A 190 29.95 14.97 16.57
N PRO A 191 29.81 15.47 15.33
CA PRO A 191 28.57 16.03 14.83
C PRO A 191 27.44 14.99 14.78
N GLN A 192 26.29 15.31 15.36
CA GLN A 192 25.12 14.45 15.35
C GLN A 192 24.02 15.03 14.45
N PRO A 193 23.34 14.20 13.63
CA PRO A 193 22.28 14.69 12.76
C PRO A 193 21.03 15.11 13.53
N VAL A 194 20.86 14.66 14.78
CA VAL A 194 19.66 14.87 15.58
C VAL A 194 20.00 15.65 16.85
N ARG A 195 19.24 16.73 17.11
CA ARG A 195 19.24 17.47 18.36
C ARG A 195 17.97 17.17 19.17
N SER A 196 18.11 17.03 20.47
CA SER A 196 16.99 16.75 21.37
C SER A 196 16.77 17.91 22.33
N LEU A 197 15.52 18.21 22.59
CA LEU A 197 15.10 19.13 23.63
C LEU A 197 13.93 18.57 24.42
N HIS A 198 13.79 19.05 25.65
CA HIS A 198 12.72 18.68 26.56
C HIS A 198 11.87 19.90 26.88
N GLY A 199 10.61 19.66 27.21
CA GLY A 199 9.72 20.75 27.59
C GLY A 199 8.34 20.26 27.95
N MET A 200 7.40 21.17 27.78
CA MET A 200 5.98 20.94 28.00
C MET A 200 5.19 21.59 26.87
N LEU A 201 4.19 20.92 26.36
CA LEU A 201 3.20 21.45 25.42
C LEU A 201 1.80 21.01 25.86
N ALA A 202 0.84 21.93 25.82
CA ALA A 202 -0.52 21.67 26.32
C ALA A 202 -0.56 21.20 27.79
N GLY A 203 0.43 21.55 28.59
CA GLY A 203 0.55 21.09 29.96
C GLY A 203 1.06 19.69 30.16
N VAL A 204 1.52 19.04 29.08
CA VAL A 204 2.04 17.65 29.05
C VAL A 204 3.54 17.66 28.77
N PRO A 205 4.36 16.87 29.52
CA PRO A 205 5.77 16.70 29.23
C PRO A 205 6.01 16.28 27.78
N LEU A 206 6.95 16.94 27.11
CA LEU A 206 7.33 16.70 25.73
C LEU A 206 8.83 16.41 25.63
N THR A 207 9.18 15.30 24.95
CA THR A 207 10.51 15.05 24.42
C THR A 207 10.47 15.23 22.92
N LEU A 208 11.29 16.13 22.37
CA LEU A 208 11.36 16.42 20.95
C LEU A 208 12.75 16.12 20.39
N ARG A 209 12.81 15.31 19.35
CA ARG A 209 14.02 15.02 18.58
C ARG A 209 13.90 15.66 17.21
N VAL A 210 14.84 16.49 16.84
CA VAL A 210 14.85 17.22 15.56
C VAL A 210 16.04 16.79 14.72
N HIS A 211 15.79 16.25 13.54
CA HIS A 211 16.83 16.08 12.53
C HIS A 211 17.25 17.50 12.08
N HIS A 212 18.41 17.93 12.52
CA HIS A 212 18.86 19.32 12.49
C HIS A 212 19.86 19.61 11.36
N GLN A 213 19.95 18.72 10.39
CA GLN A 213 20.69 18.91 9.14
C GLN A 213 19.74 19.27 8.01
N LEU A 214 20.18 20.12 7.10
CA LEU A 214 19.36 20.61 6.00
C LEU A 214 20.18 20.76 4.73
N ASP A 215 19.73 20.19 3.62
CA ASP A 215 20.14 20.60 2.27
C ASP A 215 19.12 21.64 1.74
N PRO A 216 19.51 22.91 1.57
CA PRO A 216 18.58 23.94 1.09
C PRO A 216 18.05 23.70 -0.32
N SER A 217 18.78 22.92 -1.13
CA SER A 217 18.39 22.60 -2.52
C SER A 217 17.39 21.45 -2.61
N ASP A 218 17.38 20.54 -1.61
CA ASP A 218 16.55 19.35 -1.62
C ASP A 218 16.19 18.90 -0.18
N ARG A 219 15.33 19.68 0.47
CA ARG A 219 15.04 19.54 1.90
C ARG A 219 14.39 18.20 2.26
N ASP A 220 13.45 17.74 1.43
CA ASP A 220 12.61 16.59 1.74
C ASP A 220 13.35 15.26 1.54
N ASN A 221 14.14 15.14 0.49
CA ASN A 221 14.83 13.90 0.14
C ASN A 221 15.97 13.53 1.11
N HIS A 222 16.46 14.48 1.91
CA HIS A 222 17.53 14.25 2.90
C HIS A 222 17.01 14.12 4.34
N ALA A 223 15.71 14.18 4.55
CA ALA A 223 15.11 13.97 5.85
C ALA A 223 15.24 12.49 6.27
N LEU A 224 15.88 12.24 7.43
CA LEU A 224 16.06 10.87 7.95
C LEU A 224 14.74 10.22 8.39
N HIS A 225 13.76 11.02 8.75
CA HIS A 225 12.41 10.63 9.15
C HIS A 225 11.49 11.83 8.99
N TRP A 226 10.20 11.57 8.94
CA TRP A 226 9.17 12.61 8.93
C TRP A 226 8.56 12.72 10.34
N HIS A 227 7.28 13.11 10.46
CA HIS A 227 6.65 13.23 11.78
C HIS A 227 6.46 11.85 12.42
N ARG A 228 7.05 11.64 13.59
CA ARG A 228 6.80 10.51 14.48
C ARG A 228 6.34 11.04 15.80
N ILE A 229 5.20 10.55 16.30
CA ILE A 229 4.57 11.09 17.51
C ILE A 229 4.01 9.95 18.33
N SER A 230 4.32 9.91 19.63
CA SER A 230 3.70 9.02 20.60
C SER A 230 3.08 9.81 21.73
N ILE A 231 1.82 9.52 22.05
CA ILE A 231 1.09 10.09 23.19
C ILE A 231 0.79 8.94 24.16
N GLY A 232 1.40 9.00 25.35
CA GLY A 232 1.22 8.02 26.40
C GLY A 232 0.17 8.44 27.42
N THR A 233 -0.70 7.51 27.81
CA THR A 233 -1.70 7.64 28.87
C THR A 233 -1.60 6.46 29.83
N GLU A 234 -2.43 6.45 30.88
CA GLU A 234 -2.52 5.29 31.80
C GLU A 234 -2.93 4.00 31.07
N GLY A 235 -3.78 4.09 30.05
CA GLY A 235 -4.30 2.95 29.31
C GLY A 235 -3.41 2.42 28.20
N GLY A 236 -2.37 3.17 27.78
CA GLY A 236 -1.51 2.73 26.68
C GLY A 236 -0.87 3.89 25.92
N VAL A 237 -0.28 3.57 24.76
CA VAL A 237 0.42 4.52 23.92
C VAL A 237 -0.17 4.53 22.51
N LEU A 238 -0.59 5.70 22.05
CA LEU A 238 -1.00 5.98 20.68
C LEU A 238 0.21 6.52 19.89
N THR A 239 0.55 5.91 18.77
CA THR A 239 1.73 6.29 17.98
C THR A 239 1.37 6.53 16.51
N LEU A 240 1.78 7.67 15.97
CA LEU A 240 1.95 7.90 14.55
C LEU A 240 3.38 7.46 14.18
N ALA A 241 3.51 6.37 13.47
CA ALA A 241 4.82 5.79 13.15
C ALA A 241 5.61 6.62 12.12
N ASP A 242 4.88 7.24 11.18
CA ASP A 242 5.40 8.19 10.18
C ASP A 242 4.23 9.07 9.70
N THR A 243 4.53 10.20 9.05
CA THR A 243 3.52 11.07 8.43
C THR A 243 2.55 10.32 7.51
N HIS A 244 3.05 9.29 6.83
CA HIS A 244 2.29 8.50 5.86
C HIS A 244 1.76 7.19 6.46
N GLY A 245 1.80 7.05 7.79
CA GLY A 245 1.27 5.92 8.53
C GLY A 245 2.30 4.84 8.87
N PRO A 246 1.90 3.76 9.53
CA PRO A 246 0.58 3.56 10.13
C PRO A 246 0.39 4.30 11.48
N VAL A 247 -0.85 4.26 12.00
CA VAL A 247 -1.18 4.64 13.38
C VAL A 247 -1.27 3.37 14.21
N LEU A 248 -0.64 3.37 15.38
CA LEU A 248 -0.56 2.23 16.27
C LEU A 248 -1.20 2.55 17.61
N TRP A 249 -1.97 1.61 18.15
CA TRP A 249 -2.41 1.65 19.55
C TRP A 249 -1.84 0.46 20.31
N SER A 250 -1.05 0.72 21.34
CA SER A 250 -0.47 -0.30 22.21
C SER A 250 -1.07 -0.17 23.60
N PRO A 251 -2.05 -1.02 23.99
CA PRO A 251 -2.60 -1.05 25.33
C PRO A 251 -1.50 -1.32 26.37
N ARG A 252 -1.64 -0.72 27.56
CA ARG A 252 -0.69 -0.93 28.64
C ARG A 252 -0.85 -2.35 29.20
N LEU A 253 0.26 -3.09 29.23
CA LEU A 253 0.30 -4.38 29.88
C LEU A 253 0.07 -4.24 31.40
N HIS A 254 -0.91 -4.95 31.92
CA HIS A 254 -1.16 -5.10 33.34
C HIS A 254 -1.52 -6.54 33.64
N VAL A 255 -0.85 -7.14 34.62
CA VAL A 255 -1.14 -8.51 35.10
C VAL A 255 -1.25 -8.47 36.63
N GLY A 256 -2.42 -8.87 37.15
CA GLY A 256 -2.65 -8.99 38.60
C GLY A 256 -1.74 -10.03 39.22
N ARG A 257 -1.58 -9.93 40.54
CA ARG A 257 -0.84 -10.94 41.34
C ARG A 257 -1.73 -11.44 42.47
N ASP A 258 -1.65 -12.74 42.75
CA ASP A 258 -2.28 -13.35 43.91
C ASP A 258 -1.53 -13.04 45.20
N THR A 259 -2.01 -13.60 46.31
CA THR A 259 -1.40 -13.47 47.62
C THR A 259 0.03 -14.00 47.72
N ASP A 260 0.37 -14.98 46.88
CA ASP A 260 1.72 -15.58 46.76
C ASP A 260 2.59 -14.83 45.72
N ARG A 261 2.10 -13.67 45.18
CA ARG A 261 2.77 -12.84 44.19
C ARG A 261 2.94 -13.51 42.82
N ARG A 262 2.17 -14.57 42.52
CA ARG A 262 2.15 -15.19 41.19
C ARG A 262 1.22 -14.42 40.27
N PHE A 263 1.51 -14.44 38.96
CA PHE A 263 0.63 -13.83 37.96
C PHE A 263 -0.74 -14.54 37.95
N VAL A 264 -1.81 -13.75 37.97
CA VAL A 264 -3.18 -14.22 37.78
C VAL A 264 -3.51 -14.03 36.29
N LEU A 265 -3.52 -15.13 35.57
CA LEU A 265 -3.72 -15.10 34.08
C LEU A 265 -5.18 -15.45 33.73
N ASP A 266 -5.92 -16.11 34.63
CA ASP A 266 -7.28 -16.58 34.41
C ASP A 266 -8.20 -16.17 35.57
N GLY A 267 -9.51 -16.09 35.28
CA GLY A 267 -10.53 -15.82 36.29
C GLY A 267 -11.07 -14.38 36.26
N PRO A 268 -11.87 -14.00 37.28
CA PRO A 268 -12.48 -12.68 37.38
C PRO A 268 -11.45 -11.56 37.37
N GLY A 269 -11.66 -10.51 36.52
CA GLY A 269 -10.78 -9.35 36.41
C GLY A 269 -9.62 -9.49 35.42
N THR A 270 -9.47 -10.62 34.72
CA THR A 270 -8.40 -10.86 33.74
C THR A 270 -8.83 -10.61 32.28
N GLY A 271 -10.07 -10.18 32.02
CA GLY A 271 -10.59 -9.97 30.66
C GLY A 271 -9.76 -9.03 29.78
N HIS A 272 -9.02 -8.09 30.39
CA HIS A 272 -8.11 -7.19 29.67
C HIS A 272 -6.88 -7.90 29.08
N LEU A 273 -6.52 -9.10 29.57
CA LEU A 273 -5.44 -9.92 28.99
C LEU A 273 -5.79 -10.47 27.60
N GLY A 274 -7.08 -10.47 27.23
CA GLY A 274 -7.55 -10.79 25.89
C GLY A 274 -7.39 -9.65 24.87
N LEU A 275 -6.94 -8.47 25.29
CA LEU A 275 -6.64 -7.36 24.34
C LEU A 275 -5.41 -7.69 23.51
N GLY A 276 -5.46 -7.31 22.23
CA GLY A 276 -4.28 -7.39 21.36
C GLY A 276 -3.15 -6.50 21.86
N THR A 277 -1.91 -6.96 21.73
CA THR A 277 -0.72 -6.20 22.16
C THR A 277 -0.50 -4.91 21.39
N THR A 278 -0.93 -4.87 20.13
CA THR A 278 -0.87 -3.69 19.28
C THR A 278 -1.95 -3.77 18.20
N ALA A 279 -2.74 -2.72 18.07
CA ALA A 279 -3.63 -2.52 16.94
C ALA A 279 -2.95 -1.60 15.92
N VAL A 280 -3.07 -1.93 14.63
CA VAL A 280 -2.56 -1.14 13.50
C VAL A 280 -3.73 -0.57 12.74
N VAL A 281 -3.76 0.75 12.56
CA VAL A 281 -4.82 1.46 11.82
C VAL A 281 -4.19 2.16 10.60
N GLY A 282 -4.87 2.06 9.48
CA GLY A 282 -4.41 2.61 8.20
C GLY A 282 -3.55 1.63 7.40
N THR A 283 -3.48 1.87 6.11
CA THR A 283 -2.66 1.13 5.16
C THR A 283 -1.43 1.93 4.80
N THR A 284 -0.30 1.26 4.63
CA THR A 284 0.91 1.88 4.08
C THR A 284 0.83 1.83 2.56
N GLY A 285 0.82 3.01 1.91
CA GLY A 285 0.92 3.14 0.46
C GLY A 285 2.38 3.11 -0.02
N THR A 286 2.57 3.26 -1.32
CA THR A 286 3.88 3.51 -1.91
C THR A 286 4.19 5.01 -1.89
N PHE A 287 5.46 5.41 -2.00
CA PHE A 287 5.80 6.84 -2.18
C PHE A 287 5.11 7.45 -3.40
N ARG A 288 4.83 6.65 -4.43
CA ARG A 288 4.05 7.12 -5.58
C ARG A 288 2.64 7.54 -5.16
N THR A 289 1.91 6.68 -4.42
CA THR A 289 0.55 6.98 -3.94
C THR A 289 0.53 8.14 -2.95
N VAL A 290 1.60 8.37 -2.19
CA VAL A 290 1.74 9.58 -1.36
C VAL A 290 1.62 10.83 -2.23
N PHE A 291 2.38 10.90 -3.33
CA PHE A 291 2.42 12.09 -4.19
C PHE A 291 1.23 12.19 -5.15
N THR A 292 0.69 11.06 -5.62
CA THR A 292 -0.43 11.07 -6.57
C THR A 292 -1.79 11.26 -5.92
N ASP A 293 -1.96 10.78 -4.68
CA ASP A 293 -3.28 10.68 -4.04
C ASP A 293 -3.33 11.37 -2.67
N LEU A 294 -2.47 10.97 -1.71
CA LEU A 294 -2.57 11.46 -0.34
C LEU A 294 -2.32 12.98 -0.22
N TRP A 295 -1.33 13.51 -0.92
CA TRP A 295 -1.02 14.92 -0.86
C TRP A 295 -2.05 15.81 -1.58
N PRO A 296 -2.53 15.48 -2.80
CA PRO A 296 -3.65 16.19 -3.40
C PRO A 296 -4.92 16.14 -2.55
N GLU A 297 -5.23 14.99 -1.93
CA GLU A 297 -6.36 14.88 -1.02
C GLU A 297 -6.21 15.77 0.21
N ALA A 298 -5.02 15.80 0.83
CA ALA A 298 -4.71 16.69 1.96
C ALA A 298 -4.93 18.17 1.61
N VAL A 299 -4.47 18.61 0.43
CA VAL A 299 -4.75 19.96 -0.07
C VAL A 299 -6.25 20.18 -0.24
N GLY A 300 -6.97 19.20 -0.77
CA GLY A 300 -8.42 19.25 -0.91
C GLY A 300 -9.13 19.49 0.43
N HIS A 301 -8.70 18.84 1.51
CA HIS A 301 -9.24 19.10 2.85
C HIS A 301 -8.93 20.50 3.39
N ALA A 302 -7.74 21.02 3.08
CA ALA A 302 -7.40 22.41 3.45
C ALA A 302 -8.28 23.42 2.68
N LEU A 303 -8.55 23.17 1.39
CA LEU A 303 -9.46 23.96 0.56
C LEU A 303 -10.90 23.93 1.08
N ASP A 304 -11.41 22.77 1.52
CA ASP A 304 -12.74 22.68 2.13
C ASP A 304 -12.83 23.52 3.39
N GLY A 305 -11.76 23.52 4.19
CA GLY A 305 -11.67 24.37 5.38
C GLY A 305 -11.71 25.87 5.04
N LEU A 306 -11.02 26.30 3.97
CA LEU A 306 -11.09 27.67 3.47
C LEU A 306 -12.50 28.01 2.96
N ARG A 307 -13.06 27.16 2.11
CA ARG A 307 -14.41 27.35 1.54
C ARG A 307 -15.47 27.45 2.63
N ALA A 308 -15.45 26.56 3.61
CA ALA A 308 -16.35 26.61 4.75
C ALA A 308 -16.22 27.94 5.52
N ALA A 309 -14.99 28.45 5.72
CA ALA A 309 -14.77 29.75 6.35
C ALA A 309 -15.32 30.92 5.51
N VAL A 310 -15.23 30.84 4.19
CA VAL A 310 -15.82 31.81 3.25
C VAL A 310 -17.34 31.80 3.35
N GLU A 311 -17.96 30.62 3.27
CA GLU A 311 -19.41 30.42 3.30
C GLU A 311 -20.03 30.83 4.66
N GLN A 312 -19.35 30.59 5.77
CA GLN A 312 -19.80 30.95 7.11
C GLN A 312 -19.63 32.45 7.39
N GLY A 313 -18.79 33.12 6.66
CA GLY A 313 -18.35 34.48 6.93
C GLY A 313 -17.66 34.57 8.30
N GLY A 314 -16.63 35.30 8.45
CA GLY A 314 -15.93 35.39 9.73
C GLY A 314 -14.75 36.35 9.71
N ASP A 315 -14.29 36.70 10.89
CA ASP A 315 -13.09 37.51 11.07
C ASP A 315 -11.84 36.66 10.87
N ALA A 316 -11.12 36.89 9.78
CA ALA A 316 -9.89 36.17 9.43
C ALA A 316 -8.82 36.24 10.55
N LEU A 317 -8.69 37.41 11.24
CA LEU A 317 -7.75 37.57 12.33
C LEU A 317 -8.13 36.74 13.57
N ARG A 318 -9.44 36.65 13.86
CA ARG A 318 -9.92 35.79 14.96
C ARG A 318 -9.71 34.31 14.62
N ALA A 319 -10.01 33.92 13.41
CA ALA A 319 -9.82 32.56 12.95
C ALA A 319 -8.33 32.15 12.91
N GLY A 320 -7.42 33.08 12.57
CA GLY A 320 -5.98 32.86 12.51
C GLY A 320 -5.25 32.88 13.86
N GLN A 321 -5.95 33.07 15.01
CA GLN A 321 -5.27 33.08 16.34
C GLN A 321 -4.58 31.75 16.66
N TYR A 322 -5.13 30.64 16.19
CA TYR A 322 -4.50 29.33 16.34
C TYR A 322 -3.19 29.26 15.53
N ASP A 323 -3.21 29.68 14.27
CA ASP A 323 -2.03 29.69 13.38
C ASP A 323 -0.92 30.59 13.94
N LEU A 324 -1.29 31.74 14.54
CA LEU A 324 -0.34 32.61 15.25
C LEU A 324 0.27 31.92 16.48
N ALA A 325 -0.50 31.10 17.20
CA ALA A 325 0.03 30.36 18.36
C ALA A 325 1.00 29.26 17.89
N VAL A 326 0.67 28.52 16.83
CA VAL A 326 1.56 27.54 16.19
C VAL A 326 2.87 28.21 15.75
N CYS A 327 2.78 29.33 15.07
CA CYS A 327 3.95 30.07 14.58
C CYS A 327 4.84 30.59 15.72
N ARG A 328 4.27 31.07 16.83
CA ARG A 328 5.03 31.50 18.02
C ARG A 328 5.80 30.37 18.67
N ILE A 329 5.16 29.18 18.79
CA ILE A 329 5.82 27.99 19.35
C ILE A 329 6.94 27.53 18.44
N TRP A 330 6.70 27.49 17.13
CA TRP A 330 7.72 27.16 16.15
C TRP A 330 8.92 28.13 16.24
N THR A 331 8.67 29.43 16.35
CA THR A 331 9.72 30.47 16.51
C THR A 331 10.52 30.25 17.80
N ASP A 332 9.86 29.94 18.94
CA ASP A 332 10.54 29.62 20.21
C ASP A 332 11.43 28.41 20.10
N LEU A 333 10.93 27.31 19.48
CA LEU A 333 11.70 26.10 19.21
C LEU A 333 12.90 26.34 18.29
N ALA A 334 12.69 27.10 17.21
CA ALA A 334 13.75 27.44 16.26
C ALA A 334 14.86 28.31 16.90
N ALA A 335 14.47 29.25 17.75
CA ALA A 335 15.43 30.10 18.49
C ALA A 335 16.31 29.30 19.45
N ARG A 336 15.77 28.28 20.12
CA ARG A 336 16.51 27.39 21.04
C ARG A 336 17.42 26.40 20.30
N LEU A 337 16.95 25.84 19.18
CA LEU A 337 17.72 24.90 18.38
C LEU A 337 18.85 25.59 17.62
N GLY A 338 18.71 26.88 17.32
CA GLY A 338 19.61 27.64 16.47
C GLY A 338 19.48 27.26 14.98
N PRO A 339 20.36 27.78 14.10
CA PRO A 339 20.33 27.46 12.68
C PRO A 339 20.70 26.00 12.43
N PRO A 340 20.07 25.34 11.43
CA PRO A 340 20.42 23.98 11.09
C PRO A 340 21.83 23.90 10.47
N ASP A 341 22.46 22.74 10.64
CA ASP A 341 23.72 22.44 9.99
C ASP A 341 23.45 22.22 8.48
N ILE A 342 24.03 23.07 7.65
CA ILE A 342 23.89 22.98 6.21
C ILE A 342 24.77 21.86 5.67
N VAL A 343 24.14 20.88 5.01
CA VAL A 343 24.81 19.69 4.49
C VAL A 343 24.50 19.52 2.99
N ARG A 344 25.37 18.80 2.29
CA ARG A 344 25.14 18.35 0.91
C ARG A 344 25.44 16.85 0.85
N PRO A 345 24.55 16.02 1.34
CA PRO A 345 24.77 14.58 1.39
C PRO A 345 24.66 13.98 -0.03
N ALA A 346 25.23 12.79 -0.20
CA ALA A 346 24.98 12.00 -1.39
C ALA A 346 23.49 11.61 -1.50
N THR A 347 23.05 11.29 -2.71
CA THR A 347 21.67 10.80 -2.96
C THR A 347 21.37 9.63 -2.04
N PRO A 348 20.26 9.67 -1.26
CA PRO A 348 19.88 8.58 -0.38
C PRO A 348 19.69 7.26 -1.14
N ARG A 349 20.07 6.16 -0.50
CA ARG A 349 19.84 4.80 -1.02
C ARG A 349 18.84 4.08 -0.10
N PRO A 350 17.55 4.22 -0.36
CA PRO A 350 16.53 3.53 0.44
C PRO A 350 16.67 2.02 0.28
N LEU A 351 16.51 1.30 1.39
CA LEU A 351 16.45 -0.15 1.42
C LEU A 351 15.00 -0.60 1.24
N ALA A 352 14.79 -1.69 0.51
CA ALA A 352 13.48 -2.32 0.46
C ALA A 352 13.17 -3.02 1.79
N VAL A 353 11.90 -3.25 2.07
CA VAL A 353 11.47 -3.99 3.28
C VAL A 353 12.12 -5.37 3.33
N SER A 354 12.24 -6.05 2.18
CA SER A 354 12.91 -7.34 2.02
C SER A 354 14.39 -7.33 2.40
N ASP A 355 15.06 -6.18 2.27
CA ASP A 355 16.48 -6.05 2.61
C ASP A 355 16.71 -5.92 4.13
N VAL A 356 15.65 -5.55 4.85
CA VAL A 356 15.68 -5.34 6.31
C VAL A 356 15.04 -6.52 7.05
N PHE A 357 13.96 -7.07 6.50
CA PHE A 357 13.24 -8.20 7.09
C PHE A 357 13.29 -9.36 6.11
N PRO A 358 13.98 -10.45 6.45
CA PRO A 358 13.95 -11.66 5.64
C PRO A 358 12.57 -12.30 5.74
N ALA A 359 11.69 -12.01 4.79
CA ALA A 359 10.27 -12.36 4.69
C ALA A 359 9.38 -11.88 5.88
N PRO A 360 8.09 -11.50 5.64
CA PRO A 360 7.18 -11.20 6.73
C PRO A 360 7.01 -12.46 7.59
N GLN A 361 7.50 -12.42 8.81
CA GLN A 361 7.12 -13.41 9.81
C GLN A 361 5.60 -13.31 9.94
N GLN A 362 4.88 -14.39 9.57
CA GLN A 362 3.50 -14.56 10.03
C GLN A 362 3.50 -14.29 11.52
N THR A 363 2.77 -13.27 11.93
CA THR A 363 2.65 -12.96 13.34
C THR A 363 2.07 -14.18 14.02
N ARG A 364 2.73 -14.67 15.06
CA ARG A 364 2.28 -15.76 15.95
C ARG A 364 0.84 -15.62 16.44
N ALA A 365 0.17 -14.52 16.12
CA ALA A 365 -1.23 -14.25 16.47
C ALA A 365 -2.23 -15.21 15.79
N ASP A 366 -1.92 -15.75 14.61
CA ASP A 366 -2.81 -16.70 13.94
C ASP A 366 -2.62 -18.14 14.44
N ALA A 367 -1.40 -18.47 14.89
CA ALA A 367 -1.15 -19.77 15.54
C ALA A 367 -1.82 -19.90 16.90
N HIS A 368 -2.08 -18.78 17.60
CA HIS A 368 -2.81 -18.80 18.88
C HIS A 368 -4.33 -18.82 18.70
N ARG A 369 -4.87 -18.39 17.58
CA ARG A 369 -6.32 -18.45 17.30
C ARG A 369 -6.75 -19.86 16.92
N THR A 370 -5.96 -20.59 16.13
CA THR A 370 -6.20 -21.99 15.80
C THR A 370 -5.99 -22.94 17.00
N ALA A 371 -5.12 -22.58 17.94
CA ALA A 371 -4.95 -23.36 19.17
C ALA A 371 -6.07 -23.12 20.22
N ALA A 372 -6.73 -21.95 20.18
CA ALA A 372 -7.86 -21.66 21.08
C ALA A 372 -9.17 -22.32 20.61
N ASP A 373 -9.41 -22.38 19.29
CA ASP A 373 -10.59 -23.07 18.73
C ASP A 373 -10.46 -24.60 18.76
N GLY A 374 -9.22 -25.14 18.81
CA GLY A 374 -8.97 -26.58 19.01
C GLY A 374 -9.04 -27.05 20.47
N ALA A 375 -8.92 -26.13 21.45
CA ALA A 375 -8.93 -26.48 22.84
C ALA A 375 -10.36 -26.60 23.44
N ASP A 376 -11.37 -26.03 22.81
CA ASP A 376 -12.76 -26.11 23.28
C ASP A 376 -13.48 -27.40 22.84
N THR A 377 -12.99 -28.10 21.82
CA THR A 377 -13.52 -29.40 21.40
C THR A 377 -12.87 -30.59 22.14
N ALA A 378 -11.67 -30.38 22.72
CA ALA A 378 -10.96 -31.45 23.45
C ALA A 378 -11.28 -31.52 24.95
N ARG A 379 -12.07 -30.59 25.51
CA ARG A 379 -12.45 -30.57 26.93
C ARG A 379 -13.70 -31.40 27.30
N ALA A 380 -14.35 -32.00 26.31
CA ALA A 380 -15.54 -32.82 26.58
C ALA A 380 -15.27 -34.30 26.86
N ASP A 381 -14.05 -34.85 26.66
CA ASP A 381 -13.78 -36.30 26.71
C ASP A 381 -12.69 -36.77 27.70
N VAL A 382 -12.16 -35.89 28.57
CA VAL A 382 -11.14 -36.31 29.58
C VAL A 382 -11.65 -36.15 31.02
N HIS A 383 -12.74 -36.84 31.32
CA HIS A 383 -13.11 -37.20 32.69
C HIS A 383 -13.43 -38.69 32.78
N ARG A 384 -12.44 -39.52 32.43
CA ARG A 384 -12.41 -40.91 32.90
C ARG A 384 -11.02 -41.50 32.69
N THR A 385 -10.41 -41.82 33.79
CA THR A 385 -9.15 -42.53 34.01
C THR A 385 -7.99 -41.68 34.47
N ALA A 386 -7.93 -41.46 35.75
CA ALA A 386 -6.71 -41.19 36.48
C ALA A 386 -6.58 -42.19 37.60
N ALA A 387 -5.66 -43.10 37.45
CA ALA A 387 -4.95 -43.75 38.57
C ALA A 387 -3.81 -44.60 38.00
N GLU A 388 -2.68 -44.47 38.65
CA GLU A 388 -1.52 -45.35 38.66
C GLU A 388 -0.34 -45.00 37.75
N GLY A 389 0.78 -44.69 38.38
CA GLY A 389 2.13 -44.93 37.89
C GLY A 389 3.13 -43.75 38.04
N ALA A 390 3.58 -43.54 39.27
CA ALA A 390 4.79 -42.80 39.53
C ALA A 390 6.02 -43.70 39.30
N ASP A 391 7.10 -43.19 38.67
CA ASP A 391 8.43 -43.13 39.31
C ASP A 391 9.58 -43.18 38.27
N THR A 392 10.62 -42.37 38.56
CA THR A 392 12.03 -42.53 38.16
C THR A 392 12.41 -42.25 36.68
N ALA A 393 13.43 -41.47 36.31
CA ALA A 393 14.71 -41.14 36.93
C ALA A 393 15.39 -39.97 36.21
N ARG A 394 16.18 -39.26 36.96
CA ARG A 394 17.24 -38.30 36.54
C ARG A 394 18.44 -39.01 35.86
N ALA A 395 19.14 -38.31 35.01
CA ALA A 395 20.60 -38.16 34.88
C ALA A 395 20.94 -37.52 33.52
N ASP A 396 21.59 -36.49 33.48
CA ASP A 396 22.95 -35.96 33.61
C ASP A 396 23.63 -35.67 32.26
N VAL A 397 23.92 -34.43 32.15
CA VAL A 397 24.92 -33.60 31.48
C VAL A 397 26.25 -34.26 31.22
N HIS A 398 26.89 -34.10 30.05
CA HIS A 398 28.17 -33.44 29.84
C HIS A 398 28.59 -33.28 28.36
N ARG A 399 28.90 -32.03 27.99
CA ARG A 399 29.97 -31.48 27.13
C ARG A 399 30.77 -32.42 26.20
N THR A 400 30.89 -31.97 24.95
CA THR A 400 32.22 -31.62 24.35
C THR A 400 32.04 -30.72 23.12
N ALA A 401 32.86 -29.68 23.04
CA ALA A 401 33.02 -28.78 21.90
C ALA A 401 33.93 -29.45 20.86
N ALA A 402 33.64 -29.24 19.58
CA ALA A 402 34.62 -29.32 18.51
C ALA A 402 34.23 -28.38 17.37
N ASP A 403 35.17 -27.55 16.95
CA ASP A 403 35.14 -26.59 15.88
C ASP A 403 34.71 -27.20 14.54
N GLY A 404 33.87 -26.50 13.81
CA GLY A 404 33.57 -26.75 12.42
C GLY A 404 32.95 -25.50 11.80
N ALA A 405 33.69 -24.84 10.92
CA ALA A 405 33.28 -23.66 10.17
C ALA A 405 31.96 -23.93 9.46
N ASP A 406 30.88 -23.32 9.96
CA ASP A 406 29.55 -23.42 9.40
C ASP A 406 29.36 -22.29 8.39
N THR A 407 29.41 -22.66 7.11
CA THR A 407 29.03 -21.80 6.01
C THR A 407 27.53 -21.55 6.12
N HIS A 408 27.16 -20.30 6.39
CA HIS A 408 25.77 -19.84 6.49
C HIS A 408 24.93 -20.21 5.26
N ARG A 409 24.29 -21.36 5.31
CA ARG A 409 23.15 -21.69 4.43
C ARG A 409 21.93 -20.91 4.92
N THR A 410 21.63 -19.83 4.25
CA THR A 410 20.39 -19.08 4.50
C THR A 410 19.20 -19.89 3.96
N ARG A 411 18.65 -20.75 4.80
CA ARG A 411 17.35 -21.41 4.52
C ARG A 411 16.27 -20.38 4.77
N VAL A 412 15.62 -19.86 3.72
CA VAL A 412 14.46 -18.98 3.82
C VAL A 412 13.22 -19.86 4.03
N PRO A 413 12.53 -19.81 5.18
CA PRO A 413 11.27 -20.52 5.36
C PRO A 413 10.16 -19.82 4.54
N SER A 414 9.44 -20.59 3.76
CA SER A 414 8.31 -20.15 2.94
C SER A 414 7.12 -19.73 3.80
N SER A 415 6.88 -18.42 3.91
CA SER A 415 5.60 -17.86 4.37
C SER A 415 5.20 -16.60 3.58
N ALA A 416 5.84 -16.34 2.45
CA ALA A 416 5.38 -15.38 1.46
C ALA A 416 4.21 -15.98 0.67
N SER A 417 3.32 -15.14 0.11
CA SER A 417 2.36 -15.57 -0.91
C SER A 417 3.07 -16.48 -1.90
N PRO A 418 2.52 -17.66 -2.23
CA PRO A 418 3.12 -18.56 -3.20
C PRO A 418 3.59 -17.80 -4.44
N TYR A 419 4.69 -18.22 -5.05
CA TYR A 419 5.30 -17.60 -6.24
C TYR A 419 6.01 -16.24 -6.04
N THR A 420 5.86 -15.56 -4.91
CA THR A 420 6.61 -14.31 -4.70
C THR A 420 8.11 -14.53 -4.57
N PRO A 421 8.61 -15.57 -3.84
CA PRO A 421 10.03 -15.87 -3.77
C PRO A 421 10.62 -16.34 -5.11
N SER A 422 9.81 -17.01 -5.95
CA SER A 422 10.23 -17.58 -7.24
C SER A 422 10.10 -16.60 -8.41
N ALA A 423 9.43 -15.46 -8.23
CA ALA A 423 9.17 -14.50 -9.31
C ALA A 423 10.44 -14.00 -10.02
N GLU A 424 11.53 -13.84 -9.28
CA GLU A 424 12.84 -13.44 -9.80
C GLU A 424 13.42 -14.46 -10.81
N PHE A 425 13.11 -15.73 -10.61
CA PHE A 425 13.68 -16.83 -11.39
C PHE A 425 12.75 -17.31 -12.49
N PHE A 426 11.45 -16.97 -12.39
CA PHE A 426 10.42 -17.61 -13.20
C PHE A 426 10.68 -17.46 -14.69
N ASP A 427 10.94 -16.26 -15.17
CA ASP A 427 11.22 -15.99 -16.58
C ASP A 427 12.58 -16.54 -17.05
N LEU A 428 13.52 -16.78 -16.13
CA LEU A 428 14.85 -17.30 -16.46
C LEU A 428 14.85 -18.82 -16.72
N VAL A 429 14.08 -19.58 -15.93
CA VAL A 429 14.19 -21.04 -15.92
C VAL A 429 12.85 -21.78 -16.04
N ALA A 430 11.77 -21.27 -15.41
CA ALA A 430 10.46 -21.92 -15.50
C ALA A 430 9.68 -21.50 -16.75
N ALA A 431 10.01 -20.34 -17.29
CA ALA A 431 9.33 -19.76 -18.43
C ALA A 431 9.51 -20.54 -19.75
N GLU A 432 10.49 -21.41 -19.85
CA GLU A 432 10.73 -22.14 -21.10
C GLU A 432 9.49 -22.92 -21.54
N HIS A 433 8.79 -23.61 -20.63
CA HIS A 433 7.54 -24.30 -20.95
C HIS A 433 6.44 -23.33 -21.37
N THR A 434 6.26 -22.25 -20.65
CA THR A 434 5.24 -21.25 -20.97
C THR A 434 5.58 -20.52 -22.25
N ALA A 435 6.81 -20.02 -22.40
CA ALA A 435 7.24 -19.25 -23.55
C ALA A 435 7.30 -20.06 -24.85
N THR A 436 7.66 -21.36 -24.78
CA THR A 436 7.85 -22.20 -25.99
C THR A 436 6.69 -23.12 -26.32
N ALA A 437 5.74 -23.32 -25.40
CA ALA A 437 4.62 -24.23 -25.61
C ALA A 437 3.26 -23.57 -25.30
N SER A 438 2.96 -23.22 -24.05
CA SER A 438 1.62 -22.77 -23.68
C SER A 438 1.28 -21.42 -24.30
N ALA A 439 2.16 -20.41 -24.19
CA ALA A 439 1.90 -19.09 -24.73
C ALA A 439 1.73 -19.04 -26.24
N PRO A 440 2.60 -19.69 -27.07
CA PRO A 440 2.39 -19.77 -28.53
C PRO A 440 1.10 -20.53 -28.92
N ALA A 441 0.76 -21.60 -28.21
CA ALA A 441 -0.45 -22.38 -28.51
C ALA A 441 -1.73 -21.60 -28.21
N VAL A 442 -1.76 -20.87 -27.08
CA VAL A 442 -2.87 -19.98 -26.71
C VAL A 442 -2.99 -18.83 -27.69
N ALA A 443 -1.87 -18.19 -28.04
CA ALA A 443 -1.83 -17.10 -29.01
C ALA A 443 -2.32 -17.51 -30.39
N ALA A 444 -1.88 -18.67 -30.88
CA ALA A 444 -2.34 -19.22 -32.15
C ALA A 444 -3.85 -19.53 -32.13
N LEU A 445 -4.35 -20.09 -31.04
CA LEU A 445 -5.79 -20.36 -30.89
C LEU A 445 -6.60 -19.04 -30.95
N LEU A 446 -6.14 -17.99 -30.28
CA LEU A 446 -6.87 -16.74 -30.23
C LEU A 446 -6.68 -15.86 -31.47
N ALA A 447 -5.66 -16.12 -32.30
CA ALA A 447 -5.44 -15.38 -33.55
C ALA A 447 -6.67 -15.41 -34.47
N ASP A 448 -7.36 -16.54 -34.53
CA ASP A 448 -8.53 -16.74 -35.39
C ASP A 448 -9.87 -16.69 -34.60
N ALA A 449 -9.85 -16.44 -33.29
CA ALA A 449 -11.05 -16.41 -32.47
C ALA A 449 -11.82 -15.10 -32.64
N ASP A 450 -13.16 -15.16 -32.54
CA ASP A 450 -14.00 -13.96 -32.47
C ASP A 450 -13.95 -13.38 -31.06
N LEU A 451 -13.27 -12.24 -30.91
CA LEU A 451 -13.14 -11.50 -29.65
C LEU A 451 -14.04 -10.25 -29.56
N SER A 452 -14.99 -10.09 -30.48
CA SER A 452 -15.91 -8.92 -30.50
C SER A 452 -16.88 -8.88 -29.33
N GLY A 453 -17.04 -10.00 -28.62
CA GLY A 453 -17.98 -10.14 -27.50
C GLY A 453 -17.51 -9.53 -26.18
N GLY A 454 -16.27 -9.06 -26.06
CA GLY A 454 -15.68 -8.50 -24.84
C GLY A 454 -14.18 -8.75 -24.72
N PRO A 455 -13.53 -8.29 -23.65
CA PRO A 455 -12.09 -8.48 -23.45
C PRO A 455 -11.70 -9.94 -23.23
N VAL A 456 -10.40 -10.21 -23.37
CA VAL A 456 -9.75 -11.43 -22.90
C VAL A 456 -9.40 -11.27 -21.42
N VAL A 457 -9.66 -12.29 -20.61
CA VAL A 457 -9.31 -12.28 -19.18
C VAL A 457 -8.27 -13.37 -18.91
N ASP A 458 -7.07 -12.97 -18.51
CA ASP A 458 -5.98 -13.85 -18.12
C ASP A 458 -5.95 -13.95 -16.59
N ILE A 459 -6.44 -15.05 -16.05
CA ILE A 459 -6.57 -15.28 -14.60
C ILE A 459 -5.33 -16.04 -14.11
N GLY A 460 -4.60 -15.46 -13.14
CA GLY A 460 -3.31 -15.97 -12.71
C GLY A 460 -2.24 -15.74 -13.78
N ALA A 461 -2.18 -14.51 -14.30
CA ALA A 461 -1.34 -14.14 -15.44
C ALA A 461 0.18 -14.32 -15.18
N GLY A 462 0.59 -14.60 -13.94
CA GLY A 462 1.98 -14.81 -13.56
C GLY A 462 2.87 -13.63 -13.91
N THR A 463 3.96 -13.87 -14.63
CA THR A 463 4.87 -12.83 -15.15
C THR A 463 4.39 -12.20 -16.47
N GLY A 464 3.26 -12.68 -17.02
CA GLY A 464 2.62 -12.09 -18.21
C GLY A 464 3.07 -12.65 -19.56
N LEU A 465 3.71 -13.80 -19.60
CA LEU A 465 4.16 -14.42 -20.87
C LEU A 465 3.00 -14.80 -21.79
N VAL A 466 1.94 -15.38 -21.25
CA VAL A 466 0.73 -15.71 -22.03
C VAL A 466 0.01 -14.43 -22.42
N THR A 467 -0.18 -13.50 -21.48
CA THR A 467 -0.75 -12.16 -21.74
C THR A 467 -0.05 -11.45 -22.91
N GLU A 468 1.29 -11.39 -22.89
CA GLU A 468 2.09 -10.76 -23.94
C GLU A 468 1.94 -11.46 -25.29
N ALA A 469 1.99 -12.79 -25.31
CA ALA A 469 1.86 -13.56 -26.56
C ALA A 469 0.48 -13.35 -27.20
N VAL A 470 -0.59 -13.37 -26.42
CA VAL A 470 -1.96 -13.11 -26.87
C VAL A 470 -2.11 -11.66 -27.36
N ALA A 471 -1.60 -10.70 -26.61
CA ALA A 471 -1.67 -9.29 -26.99
C ALA A 471 -0.96 -9.03 -28.34
N ARG A 472 0.16 -9.68 -28.59
CA ARG A 472 0.90 -9.58 -29.87
C ARG A 472 0.18 -10.27 -31.03
N ALA A 473 -0.49 -11.39 -30.76
CA ALA A 473 -1.28 -12.10 -31.78
C ALA A 473 -2.60 -11.38 -32.11
N ARG A 474 -3.14 -10.59 -31.17
CA ARG A 474 -4.41 -9.87 -31.28
C ARG A 474 -4.23 -8.39 -30.91
N PRO A 475 -3.75 -7.57 -31.85
CA PRO A 475 -3.57 -6.13 -31.60
C PRO A 475 -4.87 -5.37 -31.35
N ASP A 476 -6.01 -5.95 -31.68
CA ASP A 476 -7.36 -5.41 -31.49
C ASP A 476 -8.00 -5.80 -30.14
N ALA A 477 -7.40 -6.71 -29.37
CA ALA A 477 -7.99 -7.20 -28.12
C ALA A 477 -7.59 -6.33 -26.91
N GLU A 478 -8.58 -6.04 -26.06
CA GLU A 478 -8.36 -5.60 -24.70
C GLU A 478 -8.15 -6.82 -23.78
N ILE A 479 -7.19 -6.73 -22.87
CA ILE A 479 -6.85 -7.84 -21.97
C ILE A 479 -6.91 -7.38 -20.53
N LEU A 480 -7.60 -8.13 -19.68
CA LEU A 480 -7.58 -8.00 -18.23
C LEU A 480 -6.69 -9.11 -17.65
N ALA A 481 -5.51 -8.76 -17.17
CA ALA A 481 -4.53 -9.67 -16.58
C ALA A 481 -4.60 -9.61 -15.05
N CYS A 482 -5.07 -10.69 -14.42
CA CYS A 482 -5.27 -10.77 -12.97
C CYS A 482 -4.17 -11.63 -12.35
N GLU A 483 -3.38 -11.07 -11.42
CA GLU A 483 -2.31 -11.79 -10.74
C GLU A 483 -2.24 -11.42 -9.24
N PRO A 484 -2.61 -12.33 -8.33
CA PRO A 484 -2.61 -12.04 -6.90
C PRO A 484 -1.21 -11.99 -6.27
N ALA A 485 -0.24 -12.78 -6.77
CA ALA A 485 1.10 -12.83 -6.21
C ALA A 485 1.89 -11.54 -6.54
N VAL A 486 2.28 -10.80 -5.51
CA VAL A 486 2.90 -9.48 -5.64
C VAL A 486 4.17 -9.51 -6.49
N GLY A 487 5.03 -10.52 -6.30
CA GLY A 487 6.27 -10.68 -7.05
C GLY A 487 6.00 -10.91 -8.54
N MET A 488 5.12 -11.85 -8.87
CA MET A 488 4.72 -12.14 -10.25
C MET A 488 4.08 -10.93 -10.92
N ARG A 489 3.13 -10.27 -10.23
CA ARG A 489 2.47 -9.08 -10.74
C ARG A 489 3.44 -7.90 -10.96
N ALA A 490 4.50 -7.77 -10.18
CA ALA A 490 5.52 -6.75 -10.40
C ALA A 490 6.24 -6.96 -11.75
N VAL A 491 6.58 -8.22 -12.09
CA VAL A 491 7.19 -8.57 -13.40
C VAL A 491 6.19 -8.32 -14.52
N LEU A 492 4.95 -8.81 -14.39
CA LEU A 492 3.86 -8.57 -15.34
C LEU A 492 3.66 -7.07 -15.60
N THR A 493 3.56 -6.26 -14.53
CA THR A 493 3.37 -4.81 -14.67
C THR A 493 4.56 -4.15 -15.37
N SER A 494 5.79 -4.56 -15.05
CA SER A 494 7.00 -4.06 -15.72
C SER A 494 7.00 -4.40 -17.22
N ARG A 495 6.61 -5.64 -17.57
CA ARG A 495 6.49 -6.12 -18.93
C ARG A 495 5.46 -5.31 -19.73
N VAL A 496 4.26 -5.16 -19.19
CA VAL A 496 3.17 -4.37 -19.81
C VAL A 496 3.58 -2.90 -19.95
N PHE A 497 4.19 -2.32 -18.93
CA PHE A 497 4.54 -0.90 -18.93
C PHE A 497 5.70 -0.56 -19.89
N SER A 498 6.63 -1.49 -20.11
CA SER A 498 7.80 -1.28 -20.99
C SER A 498 7.44 -1.24 -22.49
N ASP A 499 6.31 -1.84 -22.85
CA ASP A 499 5.82 -1.86 -24.25
C ASP A 499 4.61 -0.90 -24.40
N PRO A 500 4.71 0.16 -25.24
CA PRO A 500 3.61 1.12 -25.42
C PRO A 500 2.30 0.52 -25.92
N ASP A 501 2.38 -0.53 -26.76
CA ASP A 501 1.21 -1.22 -27.28
C ASP A 501 0.50 -2.03 -26.19
N LEU A 502 1.24 -2.82 -25.42
CA LEU A 502 0.70 -3.55 -24.28
C LEU A 502 0.09 -2.59 -23.24
N ARG A 503 0.79 -1.51 -22.93
CA ARG A 503 0.34 -0.52 -21.96
C ARG A 503 -0.99 0.16 -22.32
N SER A 504 -1.33 0.23 -23.59
CA SER A 504 -2.58 0.86 -24.06
C SER A 504 -3.80 -0.06 -23.93
N ARG A 505 -3.61 -1.40 -23.88
CA ARG A 505 -4.69 -2.40 -23.98
C ARG A 505 -4.71 -3.47 -22.91
N VAL A 506 -3.65 -3.58 -22.10
CA VAL A 506 -3.58 -4.57 -21.01
C VAL A 506 -3.78 -3.88 -19.67
N THR A 507 -4.84 -4.25 -18.97
CA THR A 507 -5.11 -3.82 -17.61
C THR A 507 -4.64 -4.89 -16.63
N VAL A 508 -3.76 -4.53 -15.70
CA VAL A 508 -3.24 -5.44 -14.66
C VAL A 508 -3.96 -5.20 -13.35
N THR A 509 -4.50 -6.26 -12.73
CA THR A 509 -5.15 -6.19 -11.42
C THR A 509 -4.53 -7.16 -10.40
N ALA A 510 -4.84 -6.95 -9.12
CA ALA A 510 -4.41 -7.81 -8.02
C ALA A 510 -5.44 -8.89 -7.65
N ASP A 511 -6.49 -9.01 -8.45
CA ASP A 511 -7.62 -9.87 -8.16
C ASP A 511 -7.24 -11.36 -8.23
N ALA A 512 -7.90 -12.15 -7.40
CA ALA A 512 -7.70 -13.59 -7.31
C ALA A 512 -9.01 -14.35 -7.61
N ALA A 513 -8.89 -15.49 -8.32
CA ALA A 513 -9.97 -16.45 -8.45
C ALA A 513 -10.30 -17.05 -7.06
N PRO A 514 -11.58 -17.35 -6.76
CA PRO A 514 -12.76 -17.17 -7.60
C PRO A 514 -13.43 -15.78 -7.43
N GLY A 515 -12.85 -14.88 -6.61
CA GLY A 515 -13.45 -13.62 -6.17
C GLY A 515 -13.30 -12.45 -7.14
N LEU A 516 -12.45 -12.58 -8.18
CA LEU A 516 -12.11 -11.50 -9.13
C LEU A 516 -13.33 -10.81 -9.74
N GLU A 517 -13.22 -9.51 -10.04
CA GLU A 517 -14.25 -8.80 -10.79
C GLU A 517 -14.12 -9.11 -12.29
N LEU A 518 -15.20 -9.63 -12.89
CA LEU A 518 -15.25 -9.93 -14.32
C LEU A 518 -16.07 -8.84 -15.04
N PRO A 519 -15.63 -8.41 -16.23
CA PRO A 519 -16.46 -7.60 -17.13
C PRO A 519 -17.83 -8.23 -17.37
N ASP A 520 -18.79 -7.43 -17.80
CA ASP A 520 -20.16 -7.91 -18.06
C ASP A 520 -20.20 -9.02 -19.12
N ARG A 521 -19.31 -8.93 -20.11
CA ARG A 521 -19.05 -9.99 -21.10
C ARG A 521 -17.57 -10.16 -21.32
N VAL A 522 -17.14 -11.39 -21.56
CA VAL A 522 -15.75 -11.78 -21.88
C VAL A 522 -15.74 -12.69 -23.08
N SER A 523 -14.83 -12.48 -24.03
CA SER A 523 -14.70 -13.30 -25.23
C SER A 523 -13.84 -14.53 -25.01
N ALA A 524 -12.80 -14.40 -24.20
CA ALA A 524 -11.94 -15.52 -23.84
C ALA A 524 -11.47 -15.42 -22.40
N VAL A 525 -11.26 -16.56 -21.75
CA VAL A 525 -10.68 -16.67 -20.41
C VAL A 525 -9.51 -17.65 -20.45
N LEU A 526 -8.39 -17.25 -19.87
CA LEU A 526 -7.17 -18.06 -19.77
C LEU A 526 -6.97 -18.49 -18.32
N LEU A 527 -6.72 -19.76 -18.10
CA LEU A 527 -6.53 -20.40 -16.80
C LEU A 527 -5.27 -21.28 -16.85
N CYS A 528 -4.11 -20.66 -17.06
CA CYS A 528 -2.84 -21.35 -17.12
C CYS A 528 -2.23 -21.47 -15.72
N GLY A 529 -2.11 -22.70 -15.20
CA GLY A 529 -1.57 -22.97 -13.87
C GLY A 529 -2.44 -22.45 -12.71
N VAL A 530 -3.76 -22.42 -12.81
CA VAL A 530 -4.66 -21.76 -11.84
C VAL A 530 -5.57 -22.73 -11.10
N LEU A 531 -6.27 -23.61 -11.80
CA LEU A 531 -7.39 -24.37 -11.22
C LEU A 531 -7.00 -25.26 -10.04
N GLY A 532 -5.78 -25.81 -10.05
CA GLY A 532 -5.30 -26.65 -8.95
C GLY A 532 -5.03 -25.92 -7.64
N HIS A 533 -4.99 -24.58 -7.66
CA HIS A 533 -4.90 -23.77 -6.44
C HIS A 533 -6.24 -23.57 -5.76
N LEU A 534 -7.34 -23.90 -6.45
CA LEU A 534 -8.69 -23.72 -5.93
C LEU A 534 -9.21 -25.03 -5.37
N ASP A 535 -9.87 -24.98 -4.23
CA ASP A 535 -10.68 -26.07 -3.73
C ASP A 535 -11.91 -26.30 -4.62
N ALA A 536 -12.62 -27.40 -4.44
CA ALA A 536 -13.79 -27.75 -5.25
C ALA A 536 -14.88 -26.66 -5.24
N ASP A 537 -15.12 -26.05 -4.08
CA ASP A 537 -16.08 -24.95 -3.95
C ASP A 537 -15.64 -23.69 -4.69
N GLY A 538 -14.36 -23.38 -4.63
CA GLY A 538 -13.74 -22.26 -5.36
C GLY A 538 -13.86 -22.47 -6.87
N ARG A 539 -13.54 -23.65 -7.39
CA ARG A 539 -13.72 -23.99 -8.80
C ARG A 539 -15.19 -23.90 -9.22
N ALA A 540 -16.10 -24.47 -8.42
CA ALA A 540 -17.53 -24.38 -8.71
C ALA A 540 -18.05 -22.90 -8.73
N ARG A 541 -17.55 -22.04 -7.84
CA ARG A 541 -17.88 -20.60 -7.88
C ARG A 541 -17.33 -19.94 -9.14
N LEU A 542 -16.09 -20.22 -9.49
CA LEU A 542 -15.46 -19.70 -10.70
C LEU A 542 -16.24 -20.10 -11.96
N TRP A 543 -16.53 -21.39 -12.15
CA TRP A 543 -17.28 -21.88 -13.30
C TRP A 543 -18.66 -21.26 -13.43
N ARG A 544 -19.40 -21.10 -12.33
CA ARG A 544 -20.69 -20.40 -12.36
C ARG A 544 -20.59 -18.95 -12.83
N ARG A 545 -19.51 -18.25 -12.45
CA ARG A 545 -19.26 -16.86 -12.86
C ARG A 545 -18.87 -16.79 -14.34
N LEU A 546 -17.96 -17.64 -14.78
CA LEU A 546 -17.52 -17.70 -16.17
C LEU A 546 -18.69 -18.03 -17.10
N ASN A 547 -19.50 -19.01 -16.73
CA ASN A 547 -20.69 -19.38 -17.51
C ASN A 547 -21.70 -18.22 -17.71
N ARG A 548 -21.79 -17.30 -16.75
CA ARG A 548 -22.66 -16.13 -16.89
C ARG A 548 -22.06 -14.99 -17.71
N ARG A 549 -20.74 -14.89 -17.73
CA ARG A 549 -20.03 -13.74 -18.33
C ARG A 549 -19.45 -14.06 -19.71
N LEU A 550 -19.24 -15.32 -20.04
CA LEU A 550 -18.70 -15.73 -21.32
C LEU A 550 -19.69 -15.35 -22.45
N ALA A 551 -19.19 -14.63 -23.44
CA ALA A 551 -19.96 -14.22 -24.62
C ALA A 551 -20.45 -15.45 -25.44
N PRO A 552 -21.48 -15.34 -26.27
CA PRO A 552 -21.79 -16.36 -27.25
C PRO A 552 -20.58 -16.62 -28.17
N GLY A 553 -20.22 -17.89 -28.34
CA GLY A 553 -18.99 -18.26 -29.08
C GLY A 553 -17.69 -18.07 -28.32
N GLY A 554 -17.75 -17.49 -27.10
CA GLY A 554 -16.57 -17.32 -26.25
C GLY A 554 -15.98 -18.64 -25.77
N LEU A 555 -14.72 -18.59 -25.36
CA LEU A 555 -13.96 -19.81 -25.03
C LEU A 555 -13.19 -19.64 -23.71
N VAL A 556 -12.89 -20.78 -23.05
CA VAL A 556 -12.01 -20.85 -21.89
C VAL A 556 -10.84 -21.77 -22.22
N VAL A 557 -9.62 -21.32 -22.04
CA VAL A 557 -8.41 -22.12 -22.18
C VAL A 557 -7.93 -22.53 -20.79
N VAL A 558 -7.72 -23.83 -20.60
CA VAL A 558 -7.24 -24.42 -19.36
C VAL A 558 -5.94 -25.15 -19.61
N GLU A 559 -4.92 -24.85 -18.81
CA GLU A 559 -3.70 -25.66 -18.73
C GLU A 559 -3.87 -26.74 -17.68
N LEU A 560 -3.60 -27.99 -18.06
CA LEU A 560 -3.68 -29.15 -17.20
C LEU A 560 -2.28 -29.58 -16.77
N MET A 561 -2.16 -30.24 -15.63
CA MET A 561 -0.92 -30.91 -15.24
C MET A 561 -0.82 -32.27 -15.96
N GLN A 562 0.39 -32.84 -15.99
CA GLN A 562 0.63 -34.15 -16.57
C GLN A 562 0.17 -35.31 -15.66
N PHE A 563 -0.44 -35.00 -14.52
CA PHE A 563 -0.97 -35.97 -13.57
C PHE A 563 -2.35 -35.50 -13.09
N GLU A 564 -3.27 -36.44 -12.99
CA GLU A 564 -4.69 -36.21 -12.63
C GLU A 564 -5.00 -36.63 -11.18
N GLU A 565 -4.09 -37.37 -10.54
CA GLU A 565 -4.21 -37.86 -9.17
C GLU A 565 -2.96 -37.53 -8.36
N PRO A 566 -3.04 -37.44 -7.01
CA PRO A 566 -1.88 -37.22 -6.17
C PRO A 566 -0.85 -38.36 -6.33
N LEU A 567 0.40 -37.97 -6.52
CA LEU A 567 1.52 -38.91 -6.63
C LEU A 567 2.80 -38.32 -6.04
N THR A 568 3.78 -39.16 -5.73
CA THR A 568 5.09 -38.67 -5.26
C THR A 568 5.98 -38.36 -6.46
N LEU A 569 6.41 -37.11 -6.57
CA LEU A 569 7.35 -36.62 -7.56
C LEU A 569 8.70 -36.40 -6.87
N PRO A 570 9.74 -37.18 -7.17
CA PRO A 570 11.05 -36.92 -6.63
C PRO A 570 11.56 -35.57 -7.10
N GLU A 571 12.26 -34.83 -6.22
CA GLU A 571 12.87 -33.58 -6.62
C GLU A 571 13.83 -33.80 -7.79
N THR A 572 13.52 -33.19 -8.90
CA THR A 572 14.24 -33.37 -10.18
C THR A 572 14.59 -31.99 -10.74
N ARG A 573 15.83 -31.82 -11.20
CA ARG A 573 16.25 -30.60 -11.90
C ARG A 573 15.58 -30.57 -13.28
N LEU A 574 14.73 -29.57 -13.48
CA LEU A 574 13.96 -29.41 -14.71
C LEU A 574 14.60 -28.45 -15.70
N ALA A 575 15.28 -27.40 -15.24
CA ALA A 575 15.84 -26.40 -16.13
C ALA A 575 17.12 -25.76 -15.57
N THR A 576 17.93 -25.20 -16.46
CA THR A 576 19.13 -24.42 -16.16
C THR A 576 19.23 -23.28 -17.14
N ALA A 577 19.54 -22.07 -16.66
CA ALA A 577 19.77 -20.89 -17.48
C ALA A 577 21.02 -20.14 -16.99
N THR A 578 21.62 -19.32 -17.87
CA THR A 578 22.76 -18.47 -17.52
C THR A 578 22.43 -17.03 -17.88
N ALA A 579 22.66 -16.14 -16.91
CA ALA A 579 22.55 -14.70 -17.11
C ALA A 579 23.77 -13.99 -16.49
N GLY A 580 24.58 -13.37 -17.32
CA GLY A 580 25.85 -12.78 -16.92
C GLY A 580 26.80 -13.82 -16.33
N ARG A 581 27.23 -13.62 -15.08
CA ARG A 581 28.11 -14.53 -14.35
C ARG A 581 27.38 -15.54 -13.48
N HIS A 582 26.04 -15.59 -13.53
CA HIS A 582 25.24 -16.49 -12.73
C HIS A 582 24.63 -17.58 -13.57
N ARG A 583 24.73 -18.81 -13.06
CA ARG A 583 24.01 -19.99 -13.54
C ARG A 583 22.86 -20.27 -12.58
N TYR A 584 21.65 -20.38 -13.11
CA TYR A 584 20.41 -20.62 -12.38
C TYR A 584 19.96 -22.05 -12.64
N GLU A 585 19.54 -22.74 -11.61
CA GLU A 585 18.96 -24.08 -11.70
C GLU A 585 17.60 -24.10 -11.01
N TRP A 586 16.65 -24.77 -11.64
CA TRP A 586 15.33 -25.04 -11.08
C TRP A 586 15.15 -26.54 -10.89
N SER A 587 14.85 -26.95 -9.64
CA SER A 587 14.40 -28.28 -9.28
C SER A 587 12.96 -28.24 -8.81
N PHE A 588 12.21 -29.26 -9.16
CA PHE A 588 10.79 -29.36 -8.83
C PHE A 588 10.48 -30.76 -8.29
N GLY A 589 9.60 -30.85 -7.31
CA GLY A 589 9.14 -32.10 -6.71
C GLY A 589 7.82 -31.92 -5.97
N GLY A 590 7.31 -33.00 -5.39
CA GLY A 590 6.09 -32.95 -4.61
C GLY A 590 5.69 -34.29 -4.05
N ALA A 591 4.71 -34.27 -3.15
CA ALA A 591 4.12 -35.47 -2.55
C ALA A 591 2.64 -35.20 -2.23
N PRO A 592 1.82 -36.24 -2.04
CA PRO A 592 0.49 -36.09 -1.47
C PRO A 592 0.56 -35.28 -0.16
N ASP A 593 -0.40 -34.38 0.07
CA ASP A 593 -0.47 -33.59 1.29
C ASP A 593 -0.93 -34.50 2.45
N GLU A 594 -0.18 -34.50 3.55
CA GLU A 594 -0.46 -35.36 4.72
C GLU A 594 -1.73 -34.94 5.46
N THR A 595 -2.26 -33.74 5.20
CA THR A 595 -3.37 -33.15 5.94
C THR A 595 -4.68 -33.08 5.16
N GLU A 596 -4.64 -33.32 3.83
CA GLU A 596 -5.82 -33.20 2.97
C GLU A 596 -5.77 -34.19 1.80
N ASP A 597 -6.73 -35.11 1.78
CA ASP A 597 -6.87 -36.10 0.73
C ASP A 597 -7.14 -35.44 -0.63
N GLY A 598 -6.56 -35.99 -1.68
CA GLY A 598 -6.73 -35.48 -3.05
C GLY A 598 -5.90 -34.24 -3.39
N VAL A 599 -5.07 -33.76 -2.48
CA VAL A 599 -4.21 -32.58 -2.66
C VAL A 599 -2.74 -32.98 -2.64
N MET A 600 -1.91 -32.28 -3.38
CA MET A 600 -0.46 -32.39 -3.35
C MET A 600 0.17 -31.17 -2.72
N ARG A 601 1.31 -31.36 -2.08
CA ARG A 601 2.25 -30.30 -1.74
C ARG A 601 3.39 -30.32 -2.74
N LEU A 602 3.39 -29.34 -3.63
CA LEU A 602 4.42 -29.13 -4.63
C LEU A 602 5.48 -28.16 -4.09
N HIS A 603 6.73 -28.34 -4.49
CA HIS A 603 7.82 -27.46 -4.12
C HIS A 603 8.78 -27.22 -5.28
N SER A 604 9.32 -26.03 -5.33
CA SER A 604 10.38 -25.61 -6.23
C SER A 604 11.61 -25.19 -5.44
N THR A 605 12.77 -25.62 -5.89
CA THR A 605 14.05 -25.20 -5.35
C THR A 605 14.83 -24.50 -6.45
N TRP A 606 15.23 -23.26 -6.19
CA TRP A 606 15.98 -22.40 -7.09
C TRP A 606 17.39 -22.22 -6.55
N ARG A 607 18.41 -22.51 -7.36
CA ARG A 607 19.81 -22.37 -6.98
C ARG A 607 20.53 -21.44 -7.93
N VAL A 608 21.32 -20.54 -7.36
CA VAL A 608 22.16 -19.58 -8.09
C VAL A 608 23.62 -19.91 -7.81
N TYR A 609 24.39 -20.09 -8.86
CA TYR A 609 25.80 -20.35 -8.81
C TYR A 609 26.54 -19.20 -9.50
N ARG A 610 27.69 -18.81 -8.96
CA ARG A 610 28.55 -17.81 -9.58
C ARG A 610 29.60 -18.50 -10.45
N ASP A 611 29.69 -18.10 -11.71
CA ASP A 611 30.60 -18.68 -12.68
C ASP A 611 30.51 -20.23 -12.72
N ASP A 612 31.61 -20.95 -12.61
CA ASP A 612 31.65 -22.41 -12.61
C ASP A 612 31.63 -23.04 -11.20
N ALA A 613 31.20 -22.27 -10.19
CA ALA A 613 31.14 -22.78 -8.82
C ALA A 613 30.24 -24.03 -8.72
N THR A 614 30.69 -24.99 -7.91
CA THR A 614 29.94 -26.24 -7.62
C THR A 614 28.97 -26.06 -6.44
N GLU A 615 29.20 -25.07 -5.58
CA GLU A 615 28.30 -24.71 -4.47
C GLU A 615 27.43 -23.54 -4.85
N ALA A 616 26.14 -23.63 -4.51
CA ALA A 616 25.20 -22.55 -4.75
C ALA A 616 25.49 -21.38 -3.81
N GLU A 617 25.64 -20.18 -4.37
CA GLU A 617 25.76 -18.95 -3.62
C GLU A 617 24.43 -18.60 -2.92
N ARG A 618 23.31 -19.00 -3.54
CA ARG A 618 21.96 -18.73 -3.02
C ARG A 618 21.01 -19.88 -3.37
N GLU A 619 20.18 -20.24 -2.41
CA GLU A 619 19.11 -21.23 -2.59
C GLU A 619 17.80 -20.65 -2.09
N VAL A 620 16.74 -20.73 -2.89
CA VAL A 620 15.39 -20.26 -2.59
C VAL A 620 14.40 -21.39 -2.75
N HIS A 621 13.51 -21.54 -1.78
CA HIS A 621 12.46 -22.56 -1.81
C HIS A 621 11.10 -21.89 -1.90
N ASP A 622 10.23 -22.46 -2.70
CA ASP A 622 8.81 -22.10 -2.78
C ASP A 622 7.97 -23.36 -2.71
N SER A 623 6.84 -23.31 -2.03
CA SER A 623 5.94 -24.45 -1.94
C SER A 623 4.48 -23.99 -1.93
N TYR A 624 3.62 -24.79 -2.56
CA TYR A 624 2.21 -24.50 -2.67
C TYR A 624 1.40 -25.80 -2.71
N ARG A 625 0.10 -25.67 -2.45
CA ARG A 625 -0.86 -26.76 -2.53
C ARG A 625 -1.46 -26.79 -3.92
N TRP A 626 -1.68 -28.00 -4.42
CA TRP A 626 -2.25 -28.23 -5.74
C TRP A 626 -3.20 -29.43 -5.70
N ALA A 627 -4.45 -29.20 -6.07
CA ALA A 627 -5.41 -30.28 -6.28
C ALA A 627 -5.28 -30.76 -7.75
N PRO A 628 -4.76 -31.95 -8.02
CA PRO A 628 -4.72 -32.52 -9.35
C PRO A 628 -6.13 -32.69 -9.94
N PHE A 629 -6.25 -32.54 -11.24
CA PHE A 629 -7.50 -32.70 -11.95
C PHE A 629 -7.20 -33.03 -13.43
N GLY A 630 -8.09 -33.77 -14.05
CA GLY A 630 -8.02 -34.10 -15.46
C GLY A 630 -9.04 -33.34 -16.30
N LEU A 631 -8.98 -33.59 -17.64
CA LEU A 631 -9.92 -32.97 -18.56
C LEU A 631 -11.38 -33.37 -18.24
N LYS A 632 -11.61 -34.59 -17.78
CA LYS A 632 -12.94 -35.08 -17.42
C LYS A 632 -13.55 -34.31 -16.26
N ASP A 633 -12.73 -33.98 -15.28
CA ASP A 633 -13.15 -33.23 -14.11
C ASP A 633 -13.54 -31.80 -14.50
N VAL A 634 -12.72 -31.15 -15.32
CA VAL A 634 -13.00 -29.80 -15.85
C VAL A 634 -14.32 -29.76 -16.64
N VAL A 635 -14.59 -30.76 -17.47
CA VAL A 635 -15.85 -30.87 -18.21
C VAL A 635 -17.04 -31.06 -17.27
N ALA A 636 -16.91 -31.96 -16.29
CA ALA A 636 -17.96 -32.24 -15.32
C ALA A 636 -18.27 -31.01 -14.43
N GLU A 637 -17.24 -30.30 -13.97
CA GLU A 637 -17.40 -29.10 -13.10
C GLU A 637 -17.94 -27.88 -13.86
N SER A 638 -17.46 -27.68 -15.10
CA SER A 638 -17.81 -26.48 -15.89
C SER A 638 -19.16 -26.60 -16.60
N GLY A 639 -19.59 -27.82 -16.92
CA GLY A 639 -20.72 -28.09 -17.80
C GLY A 639 -20.49 -27.68 -19.27
N MET A 640 -19.24 -27.42 -19.65
CA MET A 640 -18.86 -27.04 -21.02
C MET A 640 -18.38 -28.25 -21.83
N THR A 641 -18.37 -28.13 -23.15
CA THR A 641 -17.68 -29.08 -24.04
C THR A 641 -16.22 -28.71 -24.14
N ALA A 642 -15.33 -29.71 -24.10
CA ALA A 642 -13.91 -29.45 -24.15
C ALA A 642 -13.26 -30.25 -25.34
N ARG A 643 -12.20 -29.66 -25.91
CA ARG A 643 -11.28 -30.32 -26.83
C ARG A 643 -9.84 -30.07 -26.38
N ALA A 644 -8.99 -31.09 -26.53
CA ALA A 644 -7.57 -30.91 -26.28
C ALA A 644 -6.93 -30.06 -27.39
N LEU A 645 -5.97 -29.21 -27.01
CA LEU A 645 -5.08 -28.54 -27.96
C LEU A 645 -3.80 -29.34 -28.14
N PRO A 646 -3.27 -29.45 -29.36
CA PRO A 646 -1.97 -30.02 -29.57
C PRO A 646 -0.88 -29.20 -28.86
N THR A 647 -0.09 -29.86 -28.01
CA THR A 647 1.10 -29.30 -27.38
C THR A 647 2.32 -30.11 -27.76
N ARG A 648 3.53 -29.55 -27.57
CA ARG A 648 4.78 -30.28 -27.78
C ARG A 648 4.86 -31.47 -26.81
N PRO A 649 5.50 -32.60 -27.20
CA PRO A 649 5.81 -33.66 -26.25
C PRO A 649 6.54 -33.12 -25.02
N GLY A 650 6.07 -33.45 -23.83
CA GLY A 650 6.62 -32.99 -22.55
C GLY A 650 6.11 -31.62 -22.06
N ALA A 651 5.33 -30.91 -22.87
CA ALA A 651 4.66 -29.66 -22.43
C ALA A 651 3.36 -29.96 -21.65
N PRO A 652 2.91 -29.08 -20.78
CA PRO A 652 1.60 -29.22 -20.14
C PRO A 652 0.47 -29.33 -21.16
N PRO A 653 -0.49 -30.24 -20.96
CA PRO A 653 -1.65 -30.34 -21.83
C PRO A 653 -2.53 -29.08 -21.73
N LEU A 654 -3.06 -28.64 -22.87
CA LEU A 654 -4.03 -27.56 -22.94
C LEU A 654 -5.40 -28.07 -23.42
N ALA A 655 -6.44 -27.50 -22.87
CA ALA A 655 -7.81 -27.74 -23.28
C ALA A 655 -8.55 -26.44 -23.58
N VAL A 656 -9.40 -26.48 -24.62
CA VAL A 656 -10.33 -25.38 -24.94
C VAL A 656 -11.73 -25.81 -24.59
N LEU A 657 -12.42 -24.99 -23.78
CA LEU A 657 -13.80 -25.22 -23.42
C LEU A 657 -14.69 -24.19 -24.12
N THR A 658 -15.85 -24.63 -24.56
CA THR A 658 -16.91 -23.78 -25.13
C THR A 658 -18.23 -24.18 -24.52
N ARG A 659 -19.18 -23.24 -24.47
CA ARG A 659 -20.54 -23.60 -24.06
C ARG A 659 -21.11 -24.68 -24.98
N ALA A 660 -21.83 -25.61 -24.40
CA ALA A 660 -22.67 -26.52 -25.22
C ALA A 660 -23.64 -25.64 -26.03
N PRO A 661 -23.84 -25.92 -27.33
CA PRO A 661 -24.83 -25.22 -28.12
C PRO A 661 -26.19 -25.37 -27.43
N ASP A 662 -26.91 -24.25 -27.26
CA ASP A 662 -28.27 -24.30 -26.73
C ASP A 662 -29.10 -25.31 -27.53
N ALA A 663 -29.71 -26.26 -26.85
CA ALA A 663 -30.62 -27.18 -27.50
C ALA A 663 -31.72 -26.36 -28.22
N PRO A 664 -32.05 -26.67 -29.49
CA PRO A 664 -33.04 -25.89 -30.22
C PRO A 664 -34.35 -25.88 -29.43
N ASN A 665 -34.84 -24.66 -29.15
CA ASN A 665 -36.07 -24.43 -28.43
C ASN A 665 -37.21 -25.11 -29.20
N THR A 666 -37.57 -26.32 -28.82
CA THR A 666 -38.71 -27.04 -29.40
C THR A 666 -39.96 -26.28 -28.88
N PRO A 667 -40.75 -25.63 -29.76
CA PRO A 667 -41.93 -24.94 -29.29
C PRO A 667 -42.86 -25.93 -28.63
N ALA A 668 -43.32 -25.61 -27.43
CA ALA A 668 -44.32 -26.40 -26.72
C ALA A 668 -45.55 -26.62 -27.61
N PRO A 669 -46.13 -27.84 -27.67
CA PRO A 669 -47.32 -28.09 -28.48
C PRO A 669 -48.46 -27.20 -28.02
N VAL A 670 -49.02 -26.44 -28.96
CA VAL A 670 -50.22 -25.61 -28.76
C VAL A 670 -51.40 -26.57 -28.47
N SER A 671 -51.86 -26.57 -27.22
CA SER A 671 -53.07 -27.29 -26.86
C SER A 671 -54.29 -26.54 -27.46
N THR A 672 -54.80 -27.06 -28.56
CA THR A 672 -56.14 -26.66 -29.07
C THR A 672 -57.20 -27.28 -28.16
N SER A 673 -57.73 -26.45 -27.26
CA SER A 673 -58.97 -26.78 -26.57
C SER A 673 -60.16 -26.50 -27.51
N THR A 674 -60.69 -27.55 -28.07
CA THR A 674 -62.03 -27.53 -28.71
C THR A 674 -63.07 -27.55 -27.61
N HIS A 675 -63.79 -26.41 -27.46
CA HIS A 675 -65.07 -26.39 -26.79
C HIS A 675 -66.14 -27.00 -27.75
N GLY A 676 -66.83 -28.08 -27.29
CA GLY A 676 -68.07 -28.56 -27.73
C GLY A 676 -69.00 -28.73 -26.54
#